data_828facbafcc336ab9b1caae3ae343acb
#
_entry.id   828facbafcc336ab9b1caae3ae343acb
#
_cell.length_a   1.000
_cell.length_b   1.000
_cell.length_c   1.000
_cell.angle_alpha   90.00
_cell.angle_beta   90.00
_cell.angle_gamma   90.00
#
_symmetry.space_group_name_H-M   'P 1'
#
loop_
_entity.id
_entity.type
_entity.pdbx_description
1 polymer ?
#
loop_
_entity_poly.entity_id
_entity_poly.type
_entity_poly.pdbx_seq_one_letter_code
_entity_poly.pdbx_strand_id
1 'polypeptide(L)'
;MADETKKEQIGSVILDLSRYSGEDLYCDGEVEDRILEIAKNYPEEEFDAIIRDSKDWPTLYHLSSIRGNIVGWIPFDGSEKVLEIGAGPGAITGVLTERCGSVDCVDLSRKRSLINAYRHRNCSNLTIHVGNFEDIEPELDRDYDYVFLIGVLEYAGSYLHSSDPFGQELRTILSHVKPGGRVVIAIENRIGLKYWAGCAEDHSGRYFGGIESYSAKEEPAKTFTRPALERLLLENGVREYAFYYPYPDYKFTSVLFSDRRLPEAGELNENIRNFDRDRLLLFDEKKAYQGITQDGLYPLFANSFEVVVGPALPVDYCKFSNDRAPEYRIRTEMDLVGGKVRKYPQTKAAGEHVLRMAESAMALSARYAVSSTGEGHPKLPEMGGKPSEKSGETEETVAAAKPRTLNIAPCTLTKDGGVEFPYVGGRSLESLLDESLQAGDGERFLSLLNEYRIRVGQGSLQQISDYDMTFSNLLIQGDLWTAIDCEWAVPRSIPVEELLFRSLLVYYLEDGKRSERCEELIGNERLLKAVGIPEKDAQRLAREEQDFQKHVTGGVVSLGEFRAQMGTQVIKPAQLQTEEEKNAAKELLKQEHEEKQELNSIQVYYDTGRGFSEEESYWVGEQYQEEGLVTFTVTVPEEAQRLRVDPAICPCVVLIRNARINEAEQKAVRRLVRVNGRHYTNGSIVYTTMDPSMEWDLKKLRRKAGIPEGEDFDLELTLQMAGLPSTMAQAMEDRR
;
A
#
# COMPACT_ATOMS: atom_id res chain seq x y z
N MET A 1 -5.90 26.09 -50.05
CA MET A 1 -6.69 26.35 -48.87
C MET A 1 -6.43 25.18 -47.97
N ALA A 2 -5.61 25.36 -46.93
CA ALA A 2 -5.36 24.33 -45.96
C ALA A 2 -6.69 24.04 -45.22
N ASP A 3 -6.94 22.79 -45.03
CA ASP A 3 -8.17 22.20 -44.51
C ASP A 3 -8.32 22.55 -43.02
N GLU A 4 -9.00 23.67 -42.69
CA GLU A 4 -9.32 24.08 -41.30
C GLU A 4 -10.26 23.09 -40.56
N THR A 5 -10.67 22.01 -41.25
CA THR A 5 -11.71 21.06 -40.76
C THR A 5 -11.14 19.89 -39.93
N LYS A 6 -9.83 19.82 -39.73
CA LYS A 6 -9.18 18.68 -39.04
C LYS A 6 -8.75 18.96 -37.59
N LYS A 7 -9.09 20.11 -37.01
CA LYS A 7 -8.83 20.42 -35.59
C LYS A 7 -10.15 20.46 -34.83
N GLU A 8 -10.22 19.68 -33.78
CA GLU A 8 -11.33 19.67 -32.81
C GLU A 8 -10.89 20.40 -31.54
N GLN A 9 -11.81 21.09 -30.87
CA GLN A 9 -11.54 21.73 -29.58
C GLN A 9 -12.40 21.06 -28.50
N ILE A 10 -11.73 20.54 -27.46
CA ILE A 10 -12.39 19.94 -26.31
C ILE A 10 -12.08 20.80 -25.07
N GLY A 11 -13.04 21.65 -24.68
CA GLY A 11 -12.76 22.68 -23.67
C GLY A 11 -11.69 23.65 -24.17
N SER A 12 -10.54 23.73 -23.50
CA SER A 12 -9.39 24.55 -23.89
C SER A 12 -8.33 23.76 -24.69
N VAL A 13 -8.45 22.42 -24.78
CA VAL A 13 -7.49 21.55 -25.45
C VAL A 13 -7.70 21.53 -26.96
N ILE A 14 -6.63 21.59 -27.72
CA ILE A 14 -6.61 21.44 -29.19
C ILE A 14 -6.33 19.99 -29.53
N LEU A 15 -7.25 19.33 -30.23
CA LEU A 15 -7.06 17.99 -30.80
C LEU A 15 -6.83 18.11 -32.29
N ASP A 16 -5.60 17.87 -32.76
CA ASP A 16 -5.21 17.98 -34.17
C ASP A 16 -5.29 16.60 -34.82
N LEU A 17 -6.26 16.45 -35.73
CA LEU A 17 -6.54 15.24 -36.49
C LEU A 17 -5.95 15.29 -37.89
N SER A 18 -5.07 16.24 -38.22
CA SER A 18 -4.55 16.47 -39.57
C SER A 18 -3.85 15.25 -40.16
N ARG A 19 -3.23 14.43 -39.31
CA ARG A 19 -2.49 13.20 -39.64
C ARG A 19 -3.20 11.92 -39.22
N TYR A 20 -4.43 12.01 -38.73
CA TYR A 20 -5.20 10.83 -38.35
C TYR A 20 -5.65 10.04 -39.58
N SER A 21 -5.37 8.74 -39.59
CA SER A 21 -5.66 7.84 -40.73
C SER A 21 -7.16 7.57 -40.93
N GLY A 22 -7.98 7.81 -39.89
CA GLY A 22 -9.42 7.48 -39.86
C GLY A 22 -9.71 6.12 -39.17
N GLU A 23 -8.69 5.38 -38.78
CA GLU A 23 -8.81 4.10 -38.09
C GLU A 23 -8.02 4.13 -36.78
N ASP A 24 -8.61 3.63 -35.68
CA ASP A 24 -7.92 3.44 -34.41
C ASP A 24 -7.17 2.09 -34.45
N LEU A 25 -5.90 2.14 -34.86
CA LEU A 25 -5.06 0.95 -35.04
C LEU A 25 -4.64 0.31 -33.68
N TYR A 26 -4.76 1.03 -32.58
CA TYR A 26 -4.36 0.59 -31.24
C TYR A 26 -5.45 0.99 -30.22
N CYS A 27 -6.39 0.08 -29.95
CA CYS A 27 -7.54 0.33 -29.08
C CYS A 27 -7.92 -0.96 -28.33
N ASP A 28 -8.19 -0.83 -27.02
CA ASP A 28 -8.64 -1.94 -26.16
C ASP A 28 -10.18 -2.14 -26.19
N GLY A 29 -10.86 -1.58 -27.17
CA GLY A 29 -12.27 -1.81 -27.45
C GLY A 29 -13.24 -1.16 -26.46
N GLU A 30 -14.20 -1.95 -25.93
CA GLU A 30 -15.29 -1.47 -25.06
C GLU A 30 -14.81 -0.89 -23.72
N VAL A 31 -13.65 -1.30 -23.26
CA VAL A 31 -13.06 -0.80 -22.00
C VAL A 31 -12.70 0.68 -22.13
N GLU A 32 -12.12 1.09 -23.27
CA GLU A 32 -11.78 2.49 -23.51
C GLU A 32 -13.04 3.35 -23.71
N ASP A 33 -14.15 2.78 -24.21
CA ASP A 33 -15.43 3.49 -24.28
C ASP A 33 -15.93 3.84 -22.87
N ARG A 34 -15.82 2.91 -21.92
CA ARG A 34 -16.16 3.16 -20.50
C ARG A 34 -15.25 4.25 -19.88
N ILE A 35 -13.93 4.16 -20.14
CA ILE A 35 -12.98 5.15 -19.64
C ILE A 35 -13.25 6.54 -20.24
N LEU A 36 -13.63 6.61 -21.51
CA LEU A 36 -14.04 7.86 -22.16
C LEU A 36 -15.29 8.46 -21.50
N GLU A 37 -16.30 7.65 -21.20
CA GLU A 37 -17.48 8.13 -20.48
C GLU A 37 -17.16 8.60 -19.05
N ILE A 38 -16.23 7.94 -18.36
CA ILE A 38 -15.75 8.40 -17.07
C ILE A 38 -15.07 9.77 -17.21
N ALA A 39 -14.15 9.94 -18.16
CA ALA A 39 -13.43 11.20 -18.38
C ALA A 39 -14.34 12.36 -18.77
N LYS A 40 -15.45 12.10 -19.48
CA LYS A 40 -16.46 13.11 -19.83
C LYS A 40 -17.28 13.57 -18.63
N ASN A 41 -17.68 12.65 -17.75
CA ASN A 41 -18.72 12.87 -16.77
C ASN A 41 -18.20 13.15 -15.36
N TYR A 42 -16.97 12.77 -15.04
CA TYR A 42 -16.37 12.90 -13.72
C TYR A 42 -15.10 13.73 -13.75
N PRO A 43 -14.83 14.57 -12.74
CA PRO A 43 -13.55 15.24 -12.57
C PRO A 43 -12.49 14.25 -12.04
N GLU A 44 -11.19 14.57 -12.22
CA GLU A 44 -10.11 13.67 -11.80
C GLU A 44 -10.07 13.39 -10.30
N GLU A 45 -10.57 14.30 -9.47
CA GLU A 45 -10.67 14.14 -8.02
C GLU A 45 -11.57 12.96 -7.60
N GLU A 46 -12.49 12.53 -8.47
CA GLU A 46 -13.37 11.38 -8.23
C GLU A 46 -12.80 10.05 -8.74
N PHE A 47 -11.70 10.07 -9.48
CA PHE A 47 -11.14 8.86 -10.11
C PHE A 47 -10.69 7.81 -9.09
N ASP A 48 -10.14 8.19 -7.95
CA ASP A 48 -9.74 7.24 -6.90
C ASP A 48 -10.95 6.43 -6.37
N ALA A 49 -12.14 7.05 -6.29
CA ALA A 49 -13.36 6.35 -5.91
C ALA A 49 -13.84 5.40 -7.02
N ILE A 50 -13.83 5.86 -8.27
CA ILE A 50 -14.24 5.07 -9.43
C ILE A 50 -13.31 3.85 -9.62
N ILE A 51 -12.00 4.02 -9.46
CA ILE A 51 -11.02 2.95 -9.52
C ILE A 51 -11.32 1.88 -8.45
N ARG A 52 -11.59 2.32 -7.21
CA ARG A 52 -11.91 1.43 -6.09
C ARG A 52 -13.17 0.60 -6.35
N ASP A 53 -14.18 1.20 -6.99
CA ASP A 53 -15.45 0.54 -7.25
C ASP A 53 -15.39 -0.39 -8.47
N SER A 54 -14.60 -0.05 -9.49
CA SER A 54 -14.49 -0.83 -10.73
C SER A 54 -13.69 -2.12 -10.57
N LYS A 55 -12.64 -2.13 -9.74
CA LYS A 55 -11.79 -3.30 -9.43
C LYS A 55 -11.22 -3.99 -10.67
N ASP A 56 -10.90 -3.24 -11.69
CA ASP A 56 -10.31 -3.77 -12.93
C ASP A 56 -9.01 -3.05 -13.31
N TRP A 57 -8.14 -3.78 -14.00
CA TRP A 57 -6.83 -3.29 -14.41
C TRP A 57 -6.88 -2.06 -15.33
N PRO A 58 -7.70 -2.02 -16.40
CA PRO A 58 -7.67 -0.87 -17.29
C PRO A 58 -8.06 0.44 -16.61
N THR A 59 -9.07 0.42 -15.74
CA THR A 59 -9.49 1.62 -15.00
C THR A 59 -8.38 2.10 -14.07
N LEU A 60 -7.72 1.18 -13.34
CA LEU A 60 -6.56 1.52 -12.51
C LEU A 60 -5.42 2.07 -13.36
N TYR A 61 -5.04 1.39 -14.43
CA TYR A 61 -3.89 1.74 -15.26
C TYR A 61 -4.03 3.10 -15.93
N HIS A 62 -5.21 3.39 -16.45
CA HIS A 62 -5.43 4.62 -17.22
C HIS A 62 -5.80 5.83 -16.37
N LEU A 63 -6.46 5.64 -15.21
CA LEU A 63 -7.00 6.76 -14.44
C LEU A 63 -6.22 7.07 -13.16
N SER A 64 -5.39 6.15 -12.66
CA SER A 64 -4.68 6.37 -11.40
C SER A 64 -3.69 7.53 -11.47
N SER A 65 -3.77 8.43 -10.49
CA SER A 65 -2.83 9.54 -10.31
C SER A 65 -1.39 9.08 -10.01
N ILE A 66 -1.21 7.85 -9.49
CA ILE A 66 0.12 7.26 -9.20
C ILE A 66 0.95 7.11 -10.49
N ARG A 67 0.30 6.99 -11.65
CA ARG A 67 0.97 6.95 -12.95
C ARG A 67 1.84 8.17 -13.20
N GLY A 68 1.43 9.34 -12.71
CA GLY A 68 2.18 10.59 -12.83
C GLY A 68 3.47 10.65 -12.01
N ASN A 69 3.67 9.74 -11.06
CA ASN A 69 4.87 9.73 -10.21
C ASN A 69 6.17 9.56 -11.02
N ILE A 70 6.11 8.86 -12.16
CA ILE A 70 7.27 8.63 -13.02
C ILE A 70 7.90 9.93 -13.55
N VAL A 71 7.13 11.01 -13.67
CA VAL A 71 7.62 12.34 -14.09
C VAL A 71 7.46 13.39 -12.97
N GLY A 72 6.70 13.07 -11.92
CA GLY A 72 6.36 14.00 -10.84
C GLY A 72 7.55 14.48 -10.00
N TRP A 73 8.66 13.77 -10.04
CA TRP A 73 9.91 14.09 -9.34
C TRP A 73 10.81 15.06 -10.10
N ILE A 74 10.58 15.29 -11.40
CA ILE A 74 11.39 16.18 -12.24
C ILE A 74 11.16 17.63 -11.79
N PRO A 75 12.25 18.41 -11.57
CA PRO A 75 12.16 19.76 -11.05
C PRO A 75 11.83 20.77 -12.16
N PHE A 76 10.59 20.81 -12.61
CA PHE A 76 10.12 21.81 -13.56
C PHE A 76 10.01 23.18 -12.91
N ASP A 77 10.27 24.25 -13.66
CA ASP A 77 10.13 25.65 -13.22
C ASP A 77 8.85 26.34 -13.75
N GLY A 78 8.06 25.65 -14.55
CA GLY A 78 6.79 26.12 -15.11
C GLY A 78 6.90 26.84 -16.46
N SER A 79 8.11 26.94 -17.03
CA SER A 79 8.32 27.58 -18.34
C SER A 79 8.59 26.58 -19.46
N GLU A 80 8.79 25.31 -19.12
CA GLU A 80 9.25 24.29 -20.04
C GLU A 80 8.22 24.03 -21.15
N LYS A 81 8.73 23.85 -22.35
CA LYS A 81 8.02 23.33 -23.53
C LYS A 81 8.34 21.84 -23.64
N VAL A 82 7.33 21.01 -23.58
CA VAL A 82 7.50 19.55 -23.50
C VAL A 82 6.74 18.83 -24.61
N LEU A 83 7.30 17.68 -25.05
CA LEU A 83 6.68 16.76 -25.97
C LEU A 83 6.49 15.40 -25.28
N GLU A 84 5.27 14.90 -25.26
CA GLU A 84 4.94 13.56 -24.77
C GLU A 84 4.57 12.67 -25.98
N ILE A 85 5.38 11.64 -26.25
CA ILE A 85 5.15 10.68 -27.32
C ILE A 85 4.47 9.45 -26.73
N GLY A 86 3.34 9.02 -27.35
CA GLY A 86 2.52 7.92 -26.82
C GLY A 86 1.75 8.29 -25.56
N ALA A 87 1.13 9.48 -25.54
CA ALA A 87 0.45 10.03 -24.38
C ALA A 87 -0.74 9.17 -23.90
N GLY A 88 -1.32 8.34 -24.76
CA GLY A 88 -2.44 7.48 -24.43
C GLY A 88 -3.62 8.22 -23.85
N PRO A 89 -4.31 7.66 -22.83
CA PRO A 89 -5.41 8.31 -22.11
C PRO A 89 -5.00 9.46 -21.17
N GLY A 90 -3.76 9.95 -21.24
CA GLY A 90 -3.30 11.13 -20.52
C GLY A 90 -2.95 10.90 -19.05
N ALA A 91 -2.55 9.70 -18.67
CA ALA A 91 -2.22 9.39 -17.28
C ALA A 91 -1.01 10.18 -16.73
N ILE A 92 -0.12 10.65 -17.63
CA ILE A 92 1.09 11.43 -17.31
C ILE A 92 0.90 12.89 -17.72
N THR A 93 0.15 13.14 -18.80
CA THR A 93 -0.14 14.47 -19.37
C THR A 93 -0.61 15.47 -18.30
N GLY A 94 -1.41 15.02 -17.31
CA GLY A 94 -1.90 15.87 -16.22
C GLY A 94 -0.77 16.54 -15.44
N VAL A 95 0.26 15.79 -15.05
CA VAL A 95 1.43 16.34 -14.36
C VAL A 95 2.19 17.32 -15.23
N LEU A 96 2.33 17.04 -16.52
CA LEU A 96 3.05 17.91 -17.46
C LEU A 96 2.28 19.22 -17.67
N THR A 97 0.96 19.16 -17.88
CA THR A 97 0.13 20.36 -18.05
C THR A 97 0.05 21.24 -16.80
N GLU A 98 0.10 20.64 -15.61
CA GLU A 98 0.09 21.38 -14.35
C GLU A 98 1.44 22.08 -14.08
N ARG A 99 2.56 21.48 -14.54
CA ARG A 99 3.89 21.90 -14.12
C ARG A 99 4.77 22.52 -15.21
N CYS A 100 4.34 22.47 -16.49
CA CYS A 100 5.11 22.99 -17.62
C CYS A 100 4.36 24.11 -18.34
N GLY A 101 5.08 24.94 -19.10
CA GLY A 101 4.53 26.08 -19.84
C GLY A 101 3.69 25.68 -21.05
N SER A 102 4.11 24.68 -21.82
CA SER A 102 3.36 24.13 -22.94
C SER A 102 3.63 22.64 -23.13
N VAL A 103 2.60 21.91 -23.54
CA VAL A 103 2.62 20.46 -23.71
C VAL A 103 2.06 20.10 -25.08
N ASP A 104 2.90 19.47 -25.91
CA ASP A 104 2.50 18.80 -27.12
C ASP A 104 2.47 17.30 -26.85
N CYS A 105 1.34 16.64 -27.17
CA CYS A 105 1.19 15.19 -27.09
C CYS A 105 1.05 14.60 -28.48
N VAL A 106 1.60 13.40 -28.69
CA VAL A 106 1.37 12.60 -29.89
C VAL A 106 0.82 11.24 -29.46
N ASP A 107 -0.28 10.82 -30.07
CA ASP A 107 -0.82 9.46 -29.88
C ASP A 107 -1.47 8.94 -31.17
N LEU A 108 -1.36 7.64 -31.39
CA LEU A 108 -1.88 6.96 -32.57
C LEU A 108 -3.42 6.84 -32.54
N SER A 109 -4.00 6.67 -31.34
CA SER A 109 -5.43 6.41 -31.15
C SER A 109 -6.21 7.70 -30.91
N ARG A 110 -7.20 7.95 -31.76
CA ARG A 110 -8.15 9.05 -31.55
C ARG A 110 -8.96 8.86 -30.26
N LYS A 111 -9.37 7.62 -29.95
CA LYS A 111 -10.16 7.33 -28.75
C LYS A 111 -9.37 7.66 -27.47
N ARG A 112 -8.10 7.22 -27.38
CA ARG A 112 -7.21 7.54 -26.25
C ARG A 112 -6.95 9.04 -26.15
N SER A 113 -6.70 9.70 -27.28
CA SER A 113 -6.52 11.14 -27.34
C SER A 113 -7.77 11.91 -26.89
N LEU A 114 -8.98 11.42 -27.19
CA LEU A 114 -10.23 12.00 -26.68
C LEU A 114 -10.32 11.85 -25.14
N ILE A 115 -9.95 10.69 -24.59
CA ILE A 115 -9.90 10.50 -23.13
C ILE A 115 -8.97 11.54 -22.50
N ASN A 116 -7.75 11.67 -23.04
CA ASN A 116 -6.76 12.66 -22.60
C ASN A 116 -7.33 14.09 -22.67
N ALA A 117 -7.93 14.47 -23.81
CA ALA A 117 -8.51 15.79 -23.99
C ALA A 117 -9.67 16.09 -23.02
N TYR A 118 -10.54 15.12 -22.74
CA TYR A 118 -11.65 15.32 -21.78
C TYR A 118 -11.16 15.42 -20.33
N ARG A 119 -10.15 14.65 -19.94
CA ARG A 119 -9.51 14.75 -18.62
C ARG A 119 -8.94 16.14 -18.40
N HIS A 120 -8.23 16.67 -19.37
CA HIS A 120 -7.48 17.91 -19.27
C HIS A 120 -8.18 19.10 -19.97
N ARG A 121 -9.52 19.02 -20.17
CA ARG A 121 -10.31 19.98 -20.94
C ARG A 121 -10.19 21.45 -20.46
N ASN A 122 -9.73 21.67 -19.24
CA ASN A 122 -9.51 23.01 -18.67
C ASN A 122 -8.08 23.53 -18.88
N CYS A 123 -7.14 22.72 -19.39
CA CYS A 123 -5.76 23.10 -19.62
C CYS A 123 -5.62 23.85 -20.95
N SER A 124 -5.19 25.10 -20.89
CA SER A 124 -5.01 25.94 -22.10
C SER A 124 -3.64 25.79 -22.77
N ASN A 125 -2.76 25.01 -22.18
CA ASN A 125 -1.38 24.79 -22.62
C ASN A 125 -1.16 23.39 -23.24
N LEU A 126 -2.25 22.72 -23.69
CA LEU A 126 -2.19 21.35 -24.20
C LEU A 126 -2.66 21.30 -25.67
N THR A 127 -1.80 20.73 -26.53
CA THR A 127 -2.15 20.31 -27.90
C THR A 127 -1.92 18.81 -28.06
N ILE A 128 -2.88 18.07 -28.61
CA ILE A 128 -2.79 16.63 -28.86
C ILE A 128 -2.85 16.39 -30.36
N HIS A 129 -1.77 15.85 -30.94
CA HIS A 129 -1.66 15.44 -32.32
C HIS A 129 -1.99 13.96 -32.46
N VAL A 130 -2.99 13.63 -33.26
CA VAL A 130 -3.48 12.26 -33.46
C VAL A 130 -2.97 11.69 -34.77
N GLY A 131 -2.23 10.59 -34.71
CA GLY A 131 -1.69 9.86 -35.83
C GLY A 131 -0.36 9.18 -35.55
N ASN A 132 0.22 8.57 -36.57
CA ASN A 132 1.55 7.95 -36.41
C ASN A 132 2.61 9.04 -36.21
N PHE A 133 3.52 8.80 -35.28
CA PHE A 133 4.60 9.73 -34.96
C PHE A 133 5.47 10.06 -36.18
N GLU A 134 5.78 9.10 -37.05
CA GLU A 134 6.53 9.35 -38.31
C GLU A 134 5.85 10.39 -39.22
N ASP A 135 4.51 10.43 -39.25
CA ASP A 135 3.75 11.36 -40.09
C ASP A 135 3.61 12.75 -39.46
N ILE A 136 3.62 12.82 -38.10
CA ILE A 136 3.48 14.05 -37.31
C ILE A 136 4.84 14.73 -37.10
N GLU A 137 5.89 13.96 -36.89
CA GLU A 137 7.25 14.41 -36.52
C GLU A 137 7.77 15.59 -37.35
N PRO A 138 7.61 15.61 -38.70
CA PRO A 138 8.12 16.71 -39.50
C PRO A 138 7.47 18.08 -39.24
N GLU A 139 6.29 18.08 -38.58
CA GLU A 139 5.51 19.27 -38.27
C GLU A 139 5.73 19.76 -36.81
N LEU A 140 6.37 18.92 -35.95
CA LEU A 140 6.68 19.27 -34.59
C LEU A 140 7.87 20.24 -34.49
N ASP A 141 7.87 21.01 -33.43
CA ASP A 141 8.97 21.92 -33.11
C ASP A 141 10.25 21.16 -32.75
N ARG A 142 11.40 21.84 -32.80
CA ARG A 142 12.72 21.25 -32.52
C ARG A 142 13.46 21.97 -31.36
N ASP A 143 12.69 22.50 -30.42
CA ASP A 143 13.20 23.31 -29.34
C ASP A 143 12.59 22.93 -27.96
N TYR A 144 12.18 21.66 -27.81
CA TYR A 144 11.62 21.18 -26.57
C TYR A 144 12.65 21.10 -25.45
N ASP A 145 12.26 21.49 -24.25
CA ASP A 145 13.04 21.33 -23.02
C ASP A 145 13.12 19.87 -22.60
N TYR A 146 12.01 19.16 -22.75
CA TYR A 146 11.92 17.74 -22.48
C TYR A 146 11.12 17.02 -23.56
N VAL A 147 11.56 15.80 -23.88
CA VAL A 147 10.77 14.83 -24.67
C VAL A 147 10.62 13.57 -23.85
N PHE A 148 9.39 13.10 -23.69
CA PHE A 148 9.02 11.93 -22.88
C PHE A 148 8.62 10.75 -23.74
N LEU A 149 9.20 9.57 -23.43
CA LEU A 149 8.84 8.26 -23.97
C LEU A 149 8.62 7.30 -22.82
N ILE A 150 7.41 7.23 -22.32
CA ILE A 150 7.08 6.43 -21.16
C ILE A 150 6.31 5.17 -21.60
N GLY A 151 7.03 4.05 -21.73
CA GLY A 151 6.46 2.80 -22.24
C GLY A 151 6.17 2.85 -23.75
N VAL A 152 7.08 3.40 -24.52
CA VAL A 152 6.90 3.65 -25.97
C VAL A 152 8.06 3.11 -26.79
N LEU A 153 9.30 3.30 -26.37
CA LEU A 153 10.49 2.94 -27.15
C LEU A 153 10.50 1.45 -27.53
N GLU A 154 9.96 0.58 -26.71
CA GLU A 154 9.87 -0.86 -26.96
C GLU A 154 9.11 -1.23 -28.23
N TYR A 155 8.23 -0.36 -28.69
CA TYR A 155 7.40 -0.58 -29.88
C TYR A 155 8.02 -0.06 -31.19
N ALA A 156 9.17 0.61 -31.15
CA ALA A 156 9.82 1.17 -32.36
C ALA A 156 9.98 0.16 -33.48
N GLY A 157 10.28 -1.11 -33.15
CA GLY A 157 10.37 -2.19 -34.11
C GLY A 157 9.08 -2.56 -34.84
N SER A 158 7.92 -2.18 -34.29
CA SER A 158 6.60 -2.46 -34.86
C SER A 158 6.11 -1.34 -35.80
N TYR A 159 6.54 -0.11 -35.55
CA TYR A 159 6.06 1.07 -36.29
C TYR A 159 7.06 1.61 -37.29
N LEU A 160 8.38 1.36 -37.12
CA LEU A 160 9.42 1.82 -38.01
C LEU A 160 9.89 0.69 -38.94
N HIS A 161 9.80 0.91 -40.24
CA HIS A 161 10.26 -0.04 -41.27
C HIS A 161 11.76 0.14 -41.55
N SER A 162 12.61 -0.07 -40.56
CA SER A 162 14.05 0.17 -40.59
C SER A 162 14.83 -1.08 -40.22
N SER A 163 16.08 -1.19 -40.66
CA SER A 163 17.03 -2.19 -40.19
C SER A 163 17.56 -1.89 -38.77
N ASP A 164 17.43 -0.63 -38.34
CA ASP A 164 17.79 -0.13 -37.01
C ASP A 164 16.66 0.76 -36.43
N PRO A 165 15.49 0.18 -36.12
CA PRO A 165 14.33 1.00 -35.74
C PRO A 165 14.55 1.76 -34.41
N PHE A 166 15.14 1.15 -33.40
CA PHE A 166 15.39 1.77 -32.10
C PHE A 166 16.40 2.93 -32.19
N GLY A 167 17.48 2.75 -32.94
CA GLY A 167 18.46 3.82 -33.16
C GLY A 167 17.88 4.95 -34.01
N GLN A 168 17.06 4.62 -35.02
CA GLN A 168 16.36 5.64 -35.82
C GLN A 168 15.43 6.46 -34.98
N GLU A 169 14.57 5.80 -34.17
CA GLU A 169 13.64 6.47 -33.23
C GLU A 169 14.39 7.42 -32.32
N LEU A 170 15.44 6.92 -31.65
CA LEU A 170 16.24 7.72 -30.72
C LEU A 170 16.86 8.94 -31.43
N ARG A 171 17.41 8.81 -32.62
CA ARG A 171 17.99 9.94 -33.40
C ARG A 171 16.93 10.97 -33.76
N THR A 172 15.75 10.51 -34.19
CA THR A 172 14.61 11.38 -34.51
C THR A 172 14.22 12.19 -33.28
N ILE A 173 14.00 11.54 -32.14
CA ILE A 173 13.63 12.18 -30.88
C ILE A 173 14.67 13.19 -30.41
N LEU A 174 15.95 12.82 -30.45
CA LEU A 174 17.05 13.72 -30.08
C LEU A 174 17.09 14.99 -30.96
N SER A 175 16.55 14.95 -32.17
CA SER A 175 16.51 16.12 -33.07
C SER A 175 15.45 17.16 -32.67
N HIS A 176 14.51 16.80 -31.77
CA HIS A 176 13.47 17.69 -31.24
C HIS A 176 13.88 18.40 -29.96
N VAL A 177 14.96 17.95 -29.31
CA VAL A 177 15.41 18.50 -28.03
C VAL A 177 16.34 19.70 -28.27
N LYS A 178 16.08 20.81 -27.60
CA LYS A 178 16.96 21.98 -27.65
C LYS A 178 18.32 21.70 -26.99
N PRO A 179 19.39 22.47 -27.32
CA PRO A 179 20.65 22.36 -26.62
C PRO A 179 20.47 22.53 -25.09
N GLY A 180 20.91 21.52 -24.31
CA GLY A 180 20.72 21.48 -22.85
C GLY A 180 19.37 20.95 -22.38
N GLY A 181 18.46 20.61 -23.29
CA GLY A 181 17.22 19.89 -22.96
C GLY A 181 17.47 18.41 -22.68
N ARG A 182 16.42 17.65 -22.46
CA ARG A 182 16.48 16.25 -22.02
C ARG A 182 15.48 15.35 -22.75
N VAL A 183 15.86 14.08 -22.91
CA VAL A 183 14.90 12.99 -23.22
C VAL A 183 14.73 12.12 -22.00
N VAL A 184 13.49 11.80 -21.64
CA VAL A 184 13.16 10.91 -20.53
C VAL A 184 12.52 9.64 -21.10
N ILE A 185 13.16 8.50 -20.87
CA ILE A 185 12.72 7.19 -21.38
C ILE A 185 12.42 6.29 -20.21
N ALA A 186 11.18 5.82 -20.04
CA ALA A 186 10.85 4.78 -19.09
C ALA A 186 10.48 3.49 -19.82
N ILE A 187 11.06 2.35 -19.41
CA ILE A 187 10.94 1.08 -20.09
C ILE A 187 11.19 -0.09 -19.11
N GLU A 188 10.56 -1.23 -19.34
CA GLU A 188 10.83 -2.46 -18.58
C GLU A 188 12.26 -2.97 -18.83
N ASN A 189 12.84 -3.50 -17.75
CA ASN A 189 14.07 -4.28 -17.87
C ASN A 189 13.75 -5.69 -18.34
N ARG A 190 14.27 -6.08 -19.52
CA ARG A 190 14.08 -7.41 -20.10
C ARG A 190 14.39 -8.57 -19.15
N ILE A 191 15.32 -8.36 -18.21
CA ILE A 191 15.74 -9.35 -17.20
C ILE A 191 15.41 -8.90 -15.78
N GLY A 192 14.37 -8.06 -15.61
CA GLY A 192 13.89 -7.66 -14.29
C GLY A 192 13.59 -8.84 -13.40
N LEU A 193 13.86 -8.73 -12.09
CA LEU A 193 13.73 -9.83 -11.14
C LEU A 193 12.32 -10.44 -11.14
N LYS A 194 11.28 -9.63 -11.36
CA LYS A 194 9.89 -10.09 -11.45
C LYS A 194 9.70 -11.22 -12.46
N TYR A 195 10.39 -11.17 -13.60
CA TYR A 195 10.28 -12.20 -14.65
C TYR A 195 10.96 -13.51 -14.24
N TRP A 196 12.12 -13.44 -13.57
CA TRP A 196 12.79 -14.62 -12.99
C TRP A 196 11.94 -15.24 -11.89
N ALA A 197 11.26 -14.40 -11.12
CA ALA A 197 10.41 -14.84 -10.03
C ALA A 197 9.04 -15.41 -10.51
N GLY A 198 8.74 -15.34 -11.81
CA GLY A 198 7.59 -15.99 -12.42
C GLY A 198 6.44 -15.07 -12.82
N CYS A 199 6.69 -13.77 -12.99
CA CYS A 199 5.78 -12.92 -13.75
C CYS A 199 5.90 -13.24 -15.26
N ALA A 200 4.78 -13.20 -15.97
CA ALA A 200 4.80 -13.21 -17.43
C ALA A 200 5.37 -11.89 -17.94
N GLU A 201 5.98 -11.92 -19.12
CA GLU A 201 6.47 -10.72 -19.80
C GLU A 201 5.29 -9.82 -20.15
N ASP A 202 5.43 -8.50 -19.91
CA ASP A 202 4.32 -7.55 -19.92
C ASP A 202 3.62 -7.43 -21.29
N HIS A 203 4.36 -7.47 -22.38
CA HIS A 203 3.84 -7.22 -23.74
C HIS A 203 3.36 -8.51 -24.42
N SER A 204 4.16 -9.59 -24.33
CA SER A 204 3.87 -10.87 -25.00
C SER A 204 3.00 -11.81 -24.16
N GLY A 205 2.93 -11.59 -22.85
CA GLY A 205 2.26 -12.50 -21.93
C GLY A 205 2.96 -13.86 -21.74
N ARG A 206 4.14 -14.04 -22.32
CA ARG A 206 4.89 -15.31 -22.24
C ARG A 206 5.82 -15.33 -21.03
N TYR A 207 5.84 -16.44 -20.32
CA TYR A 207 6.84 -16.66 -19.27
C TYR A 207 8.23 -16.72 -19.90
N PHE A 208 9.18 -16.00 -19.33
CA PHE A 208 10.60 -15.94 -19.70
C PHE A 208 10.88 -15.40 -21.13
N GLY A 209 9.89 -14.90 -21.86
CA GLY A 209 10.07 -14.45 -23.25
C GLY A 209 11.18 -13.43 -23.43
N GLY A 210 11.25 -12.39 -22.60
CA GLY A 210 12.34 -11.42 -22.59
C GLY A 210 13.69 -12.01 -22.16
N ILE A 211 13.70 -12.89 -21.15
CA ILE A 211 14.92 -13.58 -20.67
C ILE A 211 15.53 -14.44 -21.78
N GLU A 212 14.70 -15.13 -22.57
CA GLU A 212 15.09 -15.93 -23.73
C GLU A 212 15.36 -15.09 -24.99
N SER A 213 15.46 -13.76 -24.85
CA SER A 213 15.79 -12.82 -25.93
C SER A 213 14.76 -12.79 -27.06
N TYR A 214 13.46 -12.93 -26.73
CA TYR A 214 12.37 -12.85 -27.70
C TYR A 214 12.54 -13.82 -28.87
N SER A 215 12.57 -15.11 -28.58
CA SER A 215 12.84 -16.19 -29.56
C SER A 215 11.77 -16.31 -30.67
N ALA A 216 10.60 -15.71 -30.52
CA ALA A 216 9.57 -15.68 -31.55
C ALA A 216 9.85 -14.59 -32.59
N LYS A 217 9.58 -14.87 -33.88
CA LYS A 217 9.85 -13.95 -34.96
C LYS A 217 8.99 -12.67 -34.99
N GLU A 218 7.86 -12.69 -34.28
CA GLU A 218 6.84 -11.63 -34.32
C GLU A 218 6.48 -11.19 -32.91
N GLU A 219 7.46 -10.72 -32.12
CA GLU A 219 7.16 -10.08 -30.85
C GLU A 219 6.80 -8.60 -31.08
N PRO A 220 5.66 -8.12 -30.53
CA PRO A 220 5.16 -6.77 -30.81
C PRO A 220 6.01 -5.67 -30.16
N ALA A 221 6.72 -5.99 -29.11
CA ALA A 221 7.58 -5.06 -28.37
C ALA A 221 8.86 -5.74 -27.91
N LYS A 222 9.94 -4.98 -27.77
CA LYS A 222 11.24 -5.48 -27.28
C LYS A 222 11.80 -4.52 -26.26
N THR A 223 12.01 -5.02 -25.04
CA THR A 223 12.65 -4.27 -23.96
C THR A 223 14.14 -4.57 -23.88
N PHE A 224 14.87 -3.84 -23.04
CA PHE A 224 16.32 -3.87 -22.99
C PHE A 224 16.83 -4.27 -21.62
N THR A 225 18.01 -4.89 -21.58
CA THR A 225 18.82 -4.91 -20.36
C THR A 225 19.53 -3.55 -20.22
N ARG A 226 19.95 -3.16 -19.03
CA ARG A 226 20.72 -1.95 -18.82
C ARG A 226 21.92 -1.84 -19.79
N PRO A 227 22.83 -2.84 -19.94
CA PRO A 227 23.94 -2.73 -20.88
C PRO A 227 23.52 -2.63 -22.36
N ALA A 228 22.36 -3.18 -22.72
CA ALA A 228 21.85 -3.07 -24.09
C ALA A 228 21.32 -1.66 -24.37
N LEU A 229 20.62 -1.07 -23.41
CA LEU A 229 20.12 0.30 -23.52
C LEU A 229 21.28 1.32 -23.52
N GLU A 230 22.29 1.14 -22.67
CA GLU A 230 23.52 1.96 -22.69
C GLU A 230 24.21 1.90 -24.06
N ARG A 231 24.33 0.72 -24.67
CA ARG A 231 24.90 0.60 -26.04
C ARG A 231 24.07 1.37 -27.04
N LEU A 232 22.75 1.22 -27.01
CA LEU A 232 21.85 1.96 -27.91
C LEU A 232 22.07 3.47 -27.80
N LEU A 233 22.18 4.01 -26.60
CA LEU A 233 22.47 5.42 -26.36
C LEU A 233 23.83 5.83 -26.94
N LEU A 234 24.90 5.08 -26.60
CA LEU A 234 26.27 5.37 -27.04
C LEU A 234 26.47 5.30 -28.54
N GLU A 235 25.87 4.30 -29.23
CA GLU A 235 25.94 4.10 -30.66
C GLU A 235 25.21 5.23 -31.43
N ASN A 236 24.20 5.85 -30.80
CA ASN A 236 23.47 6.99 -31.34
C ASN A 236 23.99 8.37 -30.88
N GLY A 237 25.19 8.42 -30.34
CA GLY A 237 25.90 9.67 -30.06
C GLY A 237 25.62 10.28 -28.68
N VAL A 238 24.78 9.66 -27.87
CA VAL A 238 24.50 10.11 -26.48
C VAL A 238 25.75 9.85 -25.62
N ARG A 239 26.20 10.86 -24.88
CA ARG A 239 27.37 10.76 -23.99
C ARG A 239 27.05 11.16 -22.55
N GLU A 240 25.94 11.85 -22.33
CA GLU A 240 25.47 12.30 -21.04
C GLU A 240 24.08 11.74 -20.78
N TYR A 241 23.98 10.90 -19.75
CA TYR A 241 22.73 10.26 -19.34
C TYR A 241 22.83 9.79 -17.89
N ALA A 242 21.67 9.62 -17.24
CA ALA A 242 21.56 9.07 -15.88
C ALA A 242 20.48 7.99 -15.84
N PHE A 243 20.77 6.89 -15.15
CA PHE A 243 19.79 5.84 -14.87
C PHE A 243 19.11 6.06 -13.53
N TYR A 244 17.80 5.92 -13.57
CA TYR A 244 16.93 5.84 -12.39
C TYR A 244 16.19 4.50 -12.42
N TYR A 245 15.79 4.05 -11.23
CA TYR A 245 15.17 2.73 -11.03
C TYR A 245 13.85 2.91 -10.30
N PRO A 246 12.74 3.07 -11.03
CA PRO A 246 11.42 3.15 -10.43
C PRO A 246 11.02 1.79 -9.81
N TYR A 247 10.65 1.82 -8.54
CA TYR A 247 10.21 0.65 -7.78
C TYR A 247 8.74 0.84 -7.35
N PRO A 248 7.90 -0.20 -7.41
CA PRO A 248 8.17 -1.56 -7.91
C PRO A 248 8.38 -1.65 -9.42
N ASP A 249 7.82 -0.76 -10.23
CA ASP A 249 8.12 -0.53 -11.64
C ASP A 249 7.73 0.90 -12.06
N TYR A 250 7.98 1.29 -13.33
CA TYR A 250 7.68 2.63 -13.83
C TYR A 250 6.17 2.92 -13.95
N LYS A 251 5.32 1.88 -14.03
CA LYS A 251 3.87 2.05 -14.18
C LYS A 251 3.23 2.58 -12.89
N PHE A 252 3.73 2.16 -11.73
CA PHE A 252 3.22 2.57 -10.42
C PHE A 252 4.37 2.83 -9.45
N THR A 253 5.12 3.88 -9.72
CA THR A 253 6.31 4.23 -8.95
C THR A 253 5.95 4.67 -7.54
N SER A 254 6.46 3.96 -6.55
CA SER A 254 6.39 4.35 -5.14
C SER A 254 7.71 4.96 -4.66
N VAL A 255 8.82 4.45 -5.19
CA VAL A 255 10.17 4.94 -4.90
C VAL A 255 10.98 4.96 -6.19
N LEU A 256 11.76 6.02 -6.38
CA LEU A 256 12.73 6.17 -7.45
C LEU A 256 14.13 6.17 -6.86
N PHE A 257 14.94 5.19 -7.23
CA PHE A 257 16.37 5.13 -6.91
C PHE A 257 17.20 5.61 -8.09
N SER A 258 18.49 5.87 -7.88
CA SER A 258 19.46 6.22 -8.93
C SER A 258 20.79 5.49 -8.73
N ASP A 259 21.71 5.59 -9.70
CA ASP A 259 23.08 5.07 -9.53
C ASP A 259 23.81 5.66 -8.33
N ARG A 260 23.45 6.86 -7.86
CA ARG A 260 24.04 7.51 -6.69
C ARG A 260 23.37 7.13 -5.37
N ARG A 261 22.12 6.66 -5.43
CA ARG A 261 21.37 6.17 -4.29
C ARG A 261 20.64 4.87 -4.68
N LEU A 262 21.38 3.78 -4.65
CA LEU A 262 20.81 2.45 -4.82
C LEU A 262 20.01 2.03 -3.57
N PRO A 263 19.06 1.10 -3.68
CA PRO A 263 18.34 0.61 -2.51
C PRO A 263 19.27 -0.10 -1.53
N GLU A 264 18.95 0.05 -0.25
CA GLU A 264 19.56 -0.68 0.85
C GLU A 264 18.75 -1.94 1.18
N ALA A 265 19.34 -2.84 1.96
CA ALA A 265 18.66 -4.05 2.41
C ALA A 265 17.39 -3.67 3.21
N GLY A 266 16.25 -4.26 2.87
CA GLY A 266 14.97 -3.98 3.50
C GLY A 266 14.10 -2.92 2.82
N GLU A 267 14.63 -2.11 1.90
CA GLU A 267 13.82 -1.11 1.18
C GLU A 267 12.94 -1.72 0.06
N LEU A 268 13.24 -2.93 -0.41
CA LEU A 268 12.51 -3.60 -1.49
C LEU A 268 11.64 -4.72 -0.91
N ASN A 269 10.40 -4.42 -0.57
CA ASN A 269 9.55 -5.27 0.29
C ASN A 269 8.38 -5.91 -0.45
N GLU A 270 8.30 -5.85 -1.78
CA GLU A 270 7.17 -6.38 -2.52
C GLU A 270 7.55 -7.60 -3.35
N ASN A 271 6.65 -8.61 -3.34
CA ASN A 271 6.55 -9.59 -4.39
C ASN A 271 5.58 -9.04 -5.44
N ILE A 272 6.11 -8.64 -6.60
CA ILE A 272 5.31 -7.95 -7.60
C ILE A 272 4.29 -8.91 -8.22
N ARG A 273 3.05 -8.47 -8.40
CA ARG A 273 2.01 -9.23 -9.10
C ARG A 273 1.75 -8.61 -10.47
N ASN A 274 1.47 -9.46 -11.45
CA ASN A 274 0.76 -8.98 -12.62
C ASN A 274 -0.65 -8.53 -12.19
N PHE A 275 -1.15 -7.45 -12.78
CA PHE A 275 -2.48 -6.95 -12.45
C PHE A 275 -3.59 -7.59 -13.29
N ASP A 276 -3.24 -8.01 -14.50
CA ASP A 276 -4.14 -8.45 -15.55
C ASP A 276 -4.16 -9.97 -15.73
N ARG A 277 -3.26 -10.68 -15.06
CA ARG A 277 -3.11 -12.13 -15.21
C ARG A 277 -2.50 -12.79 -13.98
N ASP A 278 -2.70 -14.11 -13.87
CA ASP A 278 -2.06 -14.93 -12.85
C ASP A 278 -0.54 -14.94 -13.01
N ARG A 279 0.17 -15.12 -11.92
CA ARG A 279 1.62 -15.30 -11.95
C ARG A 279 2.05 -16.58 -11.22
N LEU A 280 3.16 -17.15 -11.63
CA LEU A 280 3.92 -18.09 -10.81
C LEU A 280 4.71 -17.31 -9.75
N LEU A 281 4.90 -17.88 -8.58
CA LEU A 281 5.86 -17.39 -7.58
C LEU A 281 6.93 -18.47 -7.39
N LEU A 282 8.03 -18.37 -8.13
CA LEU A 282 9.10 -19.36 -8.13
C LEU A 282 10.04 -19.22 -6.93
N PHE A 283 10.17 -18.01 -6.40
CA PHE A 283 10.90 -17.69 -5.17
C PHE A 283 10.40 -16.35 -4.60
N ASP A 284 10.81 -16.03 -3.37
CA ASP A 284 10.49 -14.77 -2.68
C ASP A 284 11.42 -13.65 -3.16
N GLU A 285 10.87 -12.68 -3.92
CA GLU A 285 11.62 -11.53 -4.45
C GLU A 285 12.22 -10.67 -3.34
N LYS A 286 11.51 -10.52 -2.22
CA LYS A 286 12.00 -9.74 -1.06
C LYS A 286 13.32 -10.30 -0.52
N LYS A 287 13.42 -11.64 -0.41
CA LYS A 287 14.64 -12.31 0.02
C LYS A 287 15.75 -12.24 -1.03
N ALA A 288 15.38 -12.38 -2.31
CA ALA A 288 16.34 -12.29 -3.40
C ALA A 288 16.93 -10.87 -3.51
N TYR A 289 16.11 -9.83 -3.34
CA TYR A 289 16.60 -8.45 -3.33
C TYR A 289 17.59 -8.16 -2.21
N GLN A 290 17.51 -8.82 -1.06
CA GLN A 290 18.51 -8.65 0.01
C GLN A 290 19.92 -9.00 -0.47
N GLY A 291 20.09 -10.16 -1.12
CA GLY A 291 21.40 -10.55 -1.69
C GLY A 291 21.81 -9.67 -2.87
N ILE A 292 20.87 -9.37 -3.77
CA ILE A 292 21.10 -8.52 -4.96
C ILE A 292 21.59 -7.13 -4.56
N THR A 293 21.00 -6.53 -3.52
CA THR A 293 21.40 -5.20 -3.03
C THR A 293 22.74 -5.24 -2.31
N GLN A 294 22.98 -6.26 -1.47
CA GLN A 294 24.27 -6.46 -0.78
C GLN A 294 25.43 -6.63 -1.75
N ASP A 295 25.21 -7.31 -2.88
CA ASP A 295 26.22 -7.54 -3.92
C ASP A 295 26.32 -6.39 -4.95
N GLY A 296 25.51 -5.33 -4.80
CA GLY A 296 25.51 -4.17 -5.72
C GLY A 296 24.95 -4.48 -7.12
N LEU A 297 24.15 -5.54 -7.26
CA LEU A 297 23.64 -6.03 -8.55
C LEU A 297 22.26 -5.43 -8.90
N TYR A 298 21.66 -4.64 -8.05
CA TYR A 298 20.32 -4.09 -8.25
C TYR A 298 20.12 -3.40 -9.62
N PRO A 299 21.08 -2.61 -10.15
CA PRO A 299 20.95 -1.99 -11.46
C PRO A 299 20.72 -2.97 -12.63
N LEU A 300 21.11 -4.24 -12.48
CA LEU A 300 20.88 -5.27 -13.49
C LEU A 300 19.51 -5.95 -13.33
N PHE A 301 18.98 -6.01 -12.09
CA PHE A 301 17.77 -6.75 -11.74
C PHE A 301 16.56 -5.86 -11.39
N ALA A 302 16.72 -4.53 -11.42
CA ALA A 302 15.58 -3.62 -11.33
C ALA A 302 14.53 -3.99 -12.38
N ASN A 303 13.23 -3.88 -12.04
CA ASN A 303 12.16 -4.33 -12.95
C ASN A 303 11.95 -3.41 -14.15
N SER A 304 12.35 -2.15 -14.04
CA SER A 304 12.28 -1.15 -15.10
C SER A 304 13.36 -0.08 -14.90
N PHE A 305 13.55 0.71 -15.93
CA PHE A 305 14.46 1.86 -15.95
C PHE A 305 13.68 3.12 -16.28
N GLU A 306 14.12 4.24 -15.71
CA GLU A 306 13.89 5.56 -16.25
C GLU A 306 15.25 6.16 -16.56
N VAL A 307 15.47 6.55 -17.83
CA VAL A 307 16.74 7.11 -18.29
C VAL A 307 16.53 8.55 -18.68
N VAL A 308 17.26 9.44 -18.03
CA VAL A 308 17.33 10.86 -18.40
C VAL A 308 18.57 11.06 -19.27
N VAL A 309 18.35 11.32 -20.56
CA VAL A 309 19.38 11.68 -21.52
C VAL A 309 19.58 13.19 -21.48
N GLY A 310 20.83 13.65 -21.34
CA GLY A 310 21.21 15.05 -21.18
C GLY A 310 21.70 15.35 -19.75
N PRO A 311 21.77 16.64 -19.37
CA PRO A 311 22.30 17.04 -18.04
C PRO A 311 21.57 16.37 -16.89
N ALA A 312 22.35 15.88 -15.90
CA ALA A 312 21.82 15.24 -14.71
C ALA A 312 20.86 16.16 -13.93
N LEU A 313 19.83 15.56 -13.33
CA LEU A 313 18.90 16.25 -12.45
C LEU A 313 19.39 16.23 -10.99
N PRO A 314 19.08 17.26 -10.19
CA PRO A 314 19.51 17.36 -8.80
C PRO A 314 18.61 16.56 -7.85
N VAL A 315 18.26 15.32 -8.24
CA VAL A 315 17.48 14.38 -7.45
C VAL A 315 18.13 13.00 -7.61
N ASP A 316 18.50 12.38 -6.50
CA ASP A 316 19.14 11.06 -6.48
C ASP A 316 18.19 9.96 -5.97
N TYR A 317 17.13 10.37 -5.26
CA TYR A 317 16.09 9.50 -4.69
C TYR A 317 14.79 10.28 -4.57
N CYS A 318 13.69 9.63 -4.83
CA CYS A 318 12.36 10.17 -4.57
C CYS A 318 11.41 9.09 -4.06
N LYS A 319 10.70 9.39 -2.96
CA LYS A 319 9.67 8.52 -2.38
C LYS A 319 8.32 9.22 -2.39
N PHE A 320 7.28 8.49 -2.77
CA PHE A 320 5.90 8.97 -2.83
C PHE A 320 5.04 8.26 -1.78
N SER A 321 4.25 9.01 -1.02
CA SER A 321 3.36 8.47 0.00
C SER A 321 1.98 8.11 -0.57
N ASN A 322 1.94 7.16 -1.51
CA ASN A 322 0.76 6.81 -2.30
C ASN A 322 -0.44 6.31 -1.48
N ASP A 323 -0.19 5.66 -0.34
CA ASP A 323 -1.21 5.02 0.50
C ASP A 323 -1.80 5.97 1.56
N ARG A 324 -1.47 7.27 1.51
CA ARG A 324 -1.99 8.28 2.43
C ARG A 324 -3.24 8.97 1.87
N ALA A 325 -4.06 9.49 2.78
CA ALA A 325 -5.15 10.39 2.42
C ALA A 325 -4.63 11.61 1.64
N PRO A 326 -5.43 12.21 0.75
CA PRO A 326 -4.99 13.34 -0.07
C PRO A 326 -4.33 14.48 0.73
N GLU A 327 -4.79 14.74 1.96
CA GLU A 327 -4.28 15.77 2.86
C GLU A 327 -2.86 15.51 3.36
N TYR A 328 -2.36 14.27 3.22
CA TYR A 328 -1.07 13.81 3.73
C TYR A 328 -0.17 13.21 2.64
N ARG A 329 -0.59 13.28 1.36
CA ARG A 329 0.22 12.80 0.24
C ARG A 329 1.35 13.74 -0.06
N ILE A 330 2.57 13.26 0.18
CA ILE A 330 3.81 14.01 -0.08
C ILE A 330 4.77 13.19 -0.94
N ARG A 331 5.68 13.89 -1.61
CA ARG A 331 6.90 13.28 -2.14
C ARG A 331 8.11 13.81 -1.38
N THR A 332 9.05 12.93 -1.11
CA THR A 332 10.33 13.24 -0.47
C THR A 332 11.45 13.02 -1.46
N GLU A 333 12.22 14.04 -1.74
CA GLU A 333 13.34 14.03 -2.67
C GLU A 333 14.67 14.19 -1.93
N MET A 334 15.71 13.46 -2.37
CA MET A 334 17.08 13.62 -1.86
C MET A 334 17.99 14.06 -3.00
N ASP A 335 18.74 15.13 -2.75
CA ASP A 335 19.85 15.64 -3.56
C ASP A 335 21.13 15.41 -2.75
N LEU A 336 21.82 14.31 -3.01
CA LEU A 336 23.01 13.93 -2.26
C LEU A 336 24.20 14.83 -2.59
N VAL A 337 24.29 15.34 -3.82
CA VAL A 337 25.34 16.25 -4.26
C VAL A 337 25.13 17.63 -3.62
N GLY A 338 23.90 18.13 -3.61
CA GLY A 338 23.53 19.37 -2.96
C GLY A 338 23.41 19.28 -1.43
N GLY A 339 23.42 18.06 -0.88
CA GLY A 339 23.27 17.82 0.57
C GLY A 339 21.92 18.22 1.11
N LYS A 340 20.83 17.93 0.38
CA LYS A 340 19.47 18.40 0.67
C LYS A 340 18.45 17.29 0.62
N VAL A 341 17.44 17.41 1.48
CA VAL A 341 16.20 16.62 1.43
C VAL A 341 15.04 17.59 1.30
N ARG A 342 14.16 17.37 0.33
CA ARG A 342 13.00 18.24 0.09
C ARG A 342 11.74 17.44 0.20
N LYS A 343 10.68 18.03 0.77
CA LYS A 343 9.35 17.45 0.79
C LYS A 343 8.35 18.40 0.10
N TYR A 344 7.54 17.84 -0.78
CA TYR A 344 6.54 18.58 -1.53
C TYR A 344 5.16 17.95 -1.39
N PRO A 345 4.10 18.76 -1.40
CA PRO A 345 2.74 18.20 -1.48
C PRO A 345 2.52 17.55 -2.85
N GLN A 346 1.91 16.38 -2.88
CA GLN A 346 1.46 15.72 -4.11
C GLN A 346 0.04 16.15 -4.52
N THR A 347 -0.72 16.72 -3.59
CA THR A 347 -2.07 17.22 -3.80
C THR A 347 -2.18 18.63 -3.23
N LYS A 348 -3.14 19.41 -3.71
CA LYS A 348 -3.44 20.75 -3.15
C LYS A 348 -3.81 20.67 -1.66
N ALA A 349 -4.52 19.58 -1.27
CA ALA A 349 -4.92 19.35 0.11
C ALA A 349 -3.74 19.16 1.06
N ALA A 350 -2.63 18.57 0.59
CA ALA A 350 -1.43 18.35 1.40
C ALA A 350 -0.55 19.59 1.60
N GLY A 351 -0.87 20.71 0.95
CA GLY A 351 -0.06 21.94 1.03
C GLY A 351 0.09 22.45 2.46
N GLU A 352 -1.00 22.51 3.23
CA GLU A 352 -0.95 22.96 4.64
C GLU A 352 -0.13 21.99 5.52
N HIS A 353 -0.25 20.69 5.28
CA HIS A 353 0.51 19.66 5.98
C HIS A 353 2.02 19.84 5.80
N VAL A 354 2.47 20.06 4.57
CA VAL A 354 3.88 20.32 4.26
C VAL A 354 4.38 21.61 4.92
N LEU A 355 3.61 22.70 4.86
CA LEU A 355 4.00 23.97 5.47
C LEU A 355 4.16 23.89 6.99
N ARG A 356 3.32 23.11 7.68
CA ARG A 356 3.43 22.87 9.12
C ARG A 356 4.73 22.22 9.55
N MET A 357 5.42 21.47 8.68
CA MET A 357 6.70 20.82 9.03
C MET A 357 7.77 21.84 9.45
N ALA A 358 7.82 23.02 8.81
CA ALA A 358 8.77 24.06 9.17
C ALA A 358 8.47 24.65 10.57
N GLU A 359 7.21 24.88 10.91
CA GLU A 359 6.78 25.33 12.22
C GLU A 359 7.07 24.28 13.30
N SER A 360 6.79 23.01 12.98
CA SER A 360 7.05 21.86 13.85
C SER A 360 8.53 21.72 14.17
N ALA A 361 9.41 21.77 13.15
CA ALA A 361 10.86 21.69 13.33
C ALA A 361 11.39 22.82 14.21
N MET A 362 10.88 24.04 14.03
CA MET A 362 11.27 25.20 14.85
C MET A 362 10.83 25.03 16.31
N ALA A 363 9.59 24.59 16.54
CA ALA A 363 9.07 24.38 17.89
C ALA A 363 9.78 23.23 18.61
N LEU A 364 10.05 22.12 17.92
CA LEU A 364 10.82 21.00 18.45
C LEU A 364 12.28 21.41 18.74
N SER A 365 12.92 22.18 17.86
CA SER A 365 14.25 22.72 18.11
C SER A 365 14.30 23.56 19.38
N ALA A 366 13.28 24.40 19.62
CA ALA A 366 13.15 25.17 20.85
C ALA A 366 12.99 24.28 22.11
N ARG A 367 12.20 23.21 22.00
CA ARG A 367 12.04 22.22 23.08
C ARG A 367 13.37 21.61 23.51
N TYR A 368 14.18 21.16 22.57
CA TYR A 368 15.43 20.45 22.87
C TYR A 368 16.60 21.39 23.18
N ALA A 369 16.57 22.65 22.73
CA ALA A 369 17.58 23.67 23.08
C ALA A 369 17.56 24.06 24.56
N VAL A 370 16.36 24.09 25.20
CA VAL A 370 16.21 24.47 26.61
C VAL A 370 16.86 23.45 27.56
N SER A 371 16.93 22.18 27.14
CA SER A 371 17.53 21.10 27.95
C SER A 371 19.06 21.19 28.08
N SER A 372 19.75 21.98 27.24
CA SER A 372 21.19 22.14 27.28
C SER A 372 21.69 23.11 28.38
N THR A 373 20.78 23.83 29.05
CA THR A 373 21.13 24.87 30.05
C THR A 373 21.03 24.43 31.51
N GLY A 374 20.90 23.14 31.78
CA GLY A 374 21.27 22.57 33.10
C GLY A 374 20.34 22.84 34.29
N GLU A 375 19.04 23.14 34.12
CA GLU A 375 18.11 23.20 35.25
C GLU A 375 16.97 22.18 35.06
N GLY A 376 16.93 21.17 35.93
CA GLY A 376 15.77 20.33 36.19
C GLY A 376 15.83 18.89 35.72
N HIS A 377 16.73 18.06 36.22
CA HIS A 377 16.59 16.62 36.16
C HIS A 377 15.66 16.11 37.27
N PRO A 378 14.59 15.37 36.97
CA PRO A 378 13.92 14.58 38.00
C PRO A 378 14.89 13.49 38.44
N LYS A 379 15.18 13.44 39.76
CA LYS A 379 15.96 12.36 40.38
C LYS A 379 15.24 11.04 40.16
N LEU A 380 15.91 10.12 39.47
CA LEU A 380 15.49 8.72 39.38
C LEU A 380 15.48 8.07 40.77
N PRO A 381 14.54 7.15 41.09
CA PRO A 381 14.57 6.38 42.32
C PRO A 381 15.82 5.47 42.31
N GLU A 382 16.67 5.66 43.32
CA GLU A 382 17.83 4.81 43.59
C GLU A 382 17.35 3.39 43.93
N MET A 383 17.79 2.41 43.13
CA MET A 383 17.70 1.01 43.53
C MET A 383 18.71 0.76 44.65
N GLY A 384 18.20 0.47 45.83
CA GLY A 384 18.92 0.32 47.09
C GLY A 384 20.04 -0.72 47.05
N GLY A 385 21.27 -0.24 47.20
CA GLY A 385 22.43 -1.00 47.56
C GLY A 385 23.15 -0.27 48.69
N LYS A 386 23.31 -0.94 49.86
CA LYS A 386 23.96 -0.40 51.06
C LYS A 386 25.40 0.03 50.77
N PRO A 387 25.87 1.17 51.34
CA PRO A 387 27.25 1.58 51.21
C PRO A 387 28.16 0.77 52.13
N SER A 388 29.25 0.24 51.58
CA SER A 388 30.43 -0.16 52.35
C SER A 388 31.48 0.89 52.26
N GLU A 389 31.82 1.48 53.39
CA GLU A 389 32.95 2.37 53.52
C GLU A 389 34.29 1.67 53.23
N LYS A 390 35.10 2.27 52.39
CA LYS A 390 36.56 2.35 52.61
C LYS A 390 37.21 3.43 51.74
N SER A 391 37.91 4.25 52.45
CA SER A 391 38.79 5.35 52.09
C SER A 391 39.89 5.04 51.05
N GLY A 392 40.21 6.01 50.20
CA GLY A 392 41.40 6.06 49.36
C GLY A 392 41.30 7.18 48.35
N GLU A 393 41.89 8.35 48.66
CA GLU A 393 42.00 9.53 47.81
C GLU A 393 42.86 9.21 46.58
N THR A 394 42.30 9.41 45.40
CA THR A 394 43.01 9.87 44.21
C THR A 394 42.05 10.77 43.43
N GLU A 395 42.34 12.04 43.30
CA GLU A 395 41.66 12.97 42.40
C GLU A 395 41.92 12.54 40.95
N GLU A 396 41.10 11.65 40.42
CA GLU A 396 40.89 11.57 38.97
C GLU A 396 39.88 12.63 38.58
N THR A 397 40.32 13.58 37.80
CA THR A 397 39.49 14.55 37.09
C THR A 397 38.40 13.80 36.34
N VAL A 398 37.19 13.76 36.91
CA VAL A 398 35.97 13.29 36.23
C VAL A 398 35.74 14.23 35.07
N ALA A 399 36.10 13.79 33.86
CA ALA A 399 35.75 14.49 32.66
C ALA A 399 34.21 14.66 32.68
N ALA A 400 33.73 15.91 32.69
CA ALA A 400 32.33 16.23 32.70
C ALA A 400 31.66 15.47 31.53
N ALA A 401 30.73 14.57 31.86
CA ALA A 401 30.02 13.83 30.84
C ALA A 401 29.37 14.83 29.88
N LYS A 402 29.68 14.70 28.58
CA LYS A 402 29.07 15.53 27.55
C LYS A 402 27.54 15.48 27.66
N PRO A 403 26.85 16.63 27.52
CA PRO A 403 25.40 16.64 27.58
C PRO A 403 24.83 15.72 26.52
N ARG A 404 23.95 14.82 26.93
CA ARG A 404 23.23 13.88 26.04
C ARG A 404 22.09 14.65 25.37
N THR A 405 22.36 15.35 24.27
CA THR A 405 21.42 16.20 23.55
C THR A 405 20.76 15.47 22.38
N LEU A 406 19.54 15.88 22.00
CA LEU A 406 18.90 15.57 20.75
C LEU A 406 18.84 16.84 19.90
N ASN A 407 19.32 16.76 18.66
CA ASN A 407 19.18 17.84 17.69
C ASN A 407 17.98 17.58 16.79
N ILE A 408 17.37 18.65 16.32
CA ILE A 408 16.32 18.59 15.29
C ILE A 408 16.92 19.13 14.00
N ALA A 409 16.78 18.42 12.89
CA ALA A 409 17.19 18.92 11.58
C ALA A 409 16.43 20.21 11.25
N PRO A 410 17.14 21.32 10.92
CA PRO A 410 16.46 22.55 10.58
C PRO A 410 15.63 22.41 9.32
N CYS A 411 14.42 22.99 9.30
CA CYS A 411 13.51 22.97 8.19
C CYS A 411 13.24 24.38 7.69
N THR A 412 13.29 24.59 6.38
CA THR A 412 13.05 25.89 5.74
C THR A 412 12.03 25.74 4.61
N LEU A 413 11.21 26.77 4.41
CA LEU A 413 10.26 26.81 3.29
C LEU A 413 10.99 27.04 1.96
N THR A 414 10.59 26.33 0.92
CA THR A 414 11.04 26.57 -0.45
C THR A 414 10.11 27.54 -1.16
N LYS A 415 10.56 28.15 -2.28
CA LYS A 415 9.77 29.12 -3.04
C LYS A 415 8.58 28.48 -3.78
N ASP A 416 8.68 27.21 -4.07
CA ASP A 416 7.73 26.39 -4.83
C ASP A 416 6.74 25.60 -3.93
N GLY A 417 6.61 26.01 -2.66
CA GLY A 417 5.60 25.47 -1.76
C GLY A 417 5.97 24.19 -1.03
N GLY A 418 7.23 23.78 -1.09
CA GLY A 418 7.78 22.67 -0.32
C GLY A 418 8.53 23.11 0.94
N VAL A 419 9.19 22.14 1.54
CA VAL A 419 10.16 22.35 2.64
C VAL A 419 11.49 21.68 2.31
N GLU A 420 12.59 22.25 2.80
CA GLU A 420 13.96 21.77 2.62
C GLU A 420 14.63 21.55 3.97
N PHE A 421 15.27 20.39 4.10
CA PHE A 421 16.13 19.98 5.20
C PHE A 421 17.57 19.77 4.68
N PRO A 422 18.61 19.96 5.50
CA PRO A 422 19.93 19.46 5.16
C PRO A 422 19.91 17.92 5.16
N TYR A 423 20.65 17.33 4.23
CA TYR A 423 20.89 15.88 4.29
C TYR A 423 21.79 15.58 5.50
N VAL A 424 21.27 14.78 6.43
CA VAL A 424 21.99 14.35 7.63
C VAL A 424 22.52 12.94 7.39
N GLY A 425 23.83 12.78 7.34
CA GLY A 425 24.43 11.45 7.30
C GLY A 425 24.42 10.80 8.68
N GLY A 426 24.73 9.53 8.74
CA GLY A 426 24.79 8.75 9.99
C GLY A 426 24.04 7.43 9.88
N ARG A 427 24.06 6.67 10.98
CA ARG A 427 23.30 5.41 11.08
C ARG A 427 22.01 5.66 11.83
N SER A 428 20.91 5.10 11.35
CA SER A 428 19.66 5.16 12.10
C SER A 428 19.75 4.35 13.39
N LEU A 429 19.01 4.76 14.41
CA LEU A 429 18.87 3.96 15.63
C LEU A 429 18.30 2.59 15.31
N GLU A 430 17.41 2.49 14.35
CA GLU A 430 16.86 1.24 13.84
C GLU A 430 17.96 0.27 13.39
N SER A 431 18.89 0.73 12.54
CA SER A 431 19.98 -0.11 12.05
C SER A 431 20.91 -0.59 13.18
N LEU A 432 21.09 0.21 14.24
CA LEU A 432 21.86 -0.19 15.42
C LEU A 432 21.13 -1.22 16.29
N LEU A 433 19.81 -1.11 16.36
CA LEU A 433 18.95 -2.12 17.03
C LEU A 433 18.99 -3.44 16.27
N ASP A 434 18.86 -3.43 14.95
CA ASP A 434 18.97 -4.62 14.09
C ASP A 434 20.33 -5.30 14.24
N GLU A 435 21.41 -4.53 14.25
CA GLU A 435 22.77 -5.05 14.50
C GLU A 435 22.89 -5.72 15.86
N SER A 436 22.26 -5.16 16.90
CA SER A 436 22.24 -5.74 18.25
C SER A 436 21.51 -7.08 18.28
N LEU A 437 20.35 -7.16 17.60
CA LEU A 437 19.58 -8.41 17.45
C LEU A 437 20.36 -9.47 16.67
N GLN A 438 21.03 -9.09 15.59
CA GLN A 438 21.86 -10.00 14.78
C GLN A 438 23.05 -10.54 15.57
N ALA A 439 23.65 -9.70 16.39
CA ALA A 439 24.78 -10.08 17.26
C ALA A 439 24.34 -10.90 18.50
N GLY A 440 23.02 -11.01 18.78
CA GLY A 440 22.53 -11.64 20.00
C GLY A 440 22.80 -10.81 21.27
N ASP A 441 22.98 -9.49 21.13
CA ASP A 441 23.32 -8.58 22.24
C ASP A 441 22.10 -7.81 22.76
N GLY A 442 21.28 -8.48 23.57
CA GLY A 442 20.10 -7.89 24.20
C GLY A 442 20.39 -6.76 25.18
N GLU A 443 21.59 -6.73 25.80
CA GLU A 443 21.97 -5.64 26.71
C GLU A 443 22.25 -4.35 25.91
N ARG A 444 22.94 -4.46 24.78
CA ARG A 444 23.16 -3.34 23.86
C ARG A 444 21.82 -2.80 23.33
N PHE A 445 20.91 -3.69 22.95
CA PHE A 445 19.56 -3.31 22.52
C PHE A 445 18.84 -2.49 23.59
N LEU A 446 18.78 -2.98 24.82
CA LEU A 446 18.16 -2.26 25.95
C LEU A 446 18.88 -0.94 26.30
N SER A 447 20.20 -0.89 26.14
CA SER A 447 20.98 0.34 26.33
C SER A 447 20.61 1.40 25.31
N LEU A 448 20.41 1.03 24.04
CA LEU A 448 19.96 1.94 22.98
C LEU A 448 18.54 2.48 23.24
N LEU A 449 17.61 1.66 23.72
CA LEU A 449 16.28 2.11 24.12
C LEU A 449 16.36 3.11 25.30
N ASN A 450 17.26 2.87 26.25
CA ASN A 450 17.46 3.80 27.35
C ASN A 450 18.07 5.14 26.90
N GLU A 451 19.02 5.12 25.92
CA GLU A 451 19.52 6.35 25.31
C GLU A 451 18.43 7.12 24.58
N TYR A 452 17.54 6.44 23.86
CA TYR A 452 16.35 7.06 23.26
C TYR A 452 15.53 7.78 24.34
N ARG A 453 15.17 7.07 25.42
CA ARG A 453 14.36 7.63 26.50
C ARG A 453 14.99 8.87 27.13
N ILE A 454 16.30 8.85 27.36
CA ILE A 454 17.02 10.00 27.92
C ILE A 454 16.98 11.19 26.99
N ARG A 455 17.25 11.00 25.69
CA ARG A 455 17.38 12.10 24.71
C ARG A 455 16.05 12.65 24.26
N VAL A 456 15.10 11.78 23.88
CA VAL A 456 13.75 12.17 23.44
C VAL A 456 12.90 12.68 24.60
N GLY A 457 13.15 12.18 25.81
CA GLY A 457 12.46 12.64 27.02
C GLY A 457 12.87 14.05 27.53
N GLN A 458 13.93 14.64 26.98
CA GLN A 458 14.36 15.99 27.36
C GLN A 458 13.30 17.04 26.97
N GLY A 459 13.23 18.13 27.73
CA GLY A 459 12.30 19.22 27.46
C GLY A 459 10.82 18.82 27.58
N SER A 460 10.49 17.81 28.38
CA SER A 460 9.11 17.28 28.54
C SER A 460 8.08 18.29 29.06
N LEU A 461 8.52 19.41 29.63
CA LEU A 461 7.64 20.51 30.06
C LEU A 461 7.09 21.35 28.89
N GLN A 462 7.69 21.27 27.72
CA GLN A 462 7.21 21.96 26.52
C GLN A 462 5.98 21.25 25.95
N GLN A 463 4.99 22.03 25.52
CA GLN A 463 3.72 21.55 25.00
C GLN A 463 3.83 21.19 23.50
N ILE A 464 4.84 20.40 23.14
CA ILE A 464 4.99 19.84 21.78
C ILE A 464 5.66 18.47 21.87
N SER A 465 5.21 17.54 21.08
CA SER A 465 5.82 16.22 20.87
C SER A 465 5.67 15.81 19.42
N ASP A 466 6.48 14.86 18.98
CA ASP A 466 6.45 14.38 17.61
C ASP A 466 6.26 12.84 17.58
N TYR A 467 5.26 12.41 16.86
CA TYR A 467 5.02 10.98 16.61
C TYR A 467 6.11 10.36 15.74
N ASP A 468 6.80 11.16 14.91
CA ASP A 468 7.87 10.68 14.04
C ASP A 468 9.24 10.51 14.72
N MET A 469 9.31 10.61 16.05
CA MET A 469 10.48 10.19 16.81
C MET A 469 10.67 8.66 16.78
N THR A 470 10.50 8.06 15.59
CA THR A 470 10.72 6.63 15.34
C THR A 470 12.21 6.31 15.25
N PHE A 471 12.57 5.03 15.37
CA PHE A 471 13.97 4.61 15.35
C PHE A 471 14.65 4.89 14.00
N SER A 472 13.93 4.83 12.90
CA SER A 472 14.42 5.15 11.55
C SER A 472 14.72 6.64 11.38
N ASN A 473 14.01 7.52 12.08
CA ASN A 473 14.14 8.97 11.98
C ASN A 473 15.18 9.58 12.94
N LEU A 474 15.86 8.77 13.74
CA LEU A 474 16.92 9.20 14.63
C LEU A 474 18.28 8.79 14.08
N LEU A 475 19.03 9.74 13.51
CA LEU A 475 20.35 9.50 12.93
C LEU A 475 21.46 9.76 13.94
N ILE A 476 22.45 8.87 13.98
CA ILE A 476 23.50 8.82 14.99
C ILE A 476 24.88 8.91 14.30
N GLN A 477 25.65 9.92 14.71
CA GLN A 477 27.04 10.13 14.33
C GLN A 477 27.90 10.29 15.60
N GLY A 478 28.48 9.19 16.08
CA GLY A 478 29.17 9.17 17.37
C GLY A 478 28.22 9.52 18.52
N ASP A 479 28.49 10.62 19.24
CA ASP A 479 27.63 11.08 20.35
C ASP A 479 26.45 11.97 19.87
N LEU A 480 26.45 12.37 18.60
CA LEU A 480 25.48 13.30 18.04
C LEU A 480 24.25 12.51 17.56
N TRP A 481 23.09 12.83 18.11
CA TRP A 481 21.79 12.31 17.69
C TRP A 481 20.98 13.43 17.04
N THR A 482 20.41 13.16 15.87
CA THR A 482 19.62 14.13 15.12
C THR A 482 18.31 13.50 14.68
N ALA A 483 17.18 14.10 15.04
CA ALA A 483 15.90 13.77 14.48
C ALA A 483 15.72 14.47 13.13
N ILE A 484 15.33 13.73 12.09
CA ILE A 484 15.30 14.20 10.71
C ILE A 484 13.91 14.44 10.14
N ASP A 485 12.88 13.94 10.73
CA ASP A 485 11.49 14.12 10.28
C ASP A 485 10.65 14.73 11.38
N CYS A 486 9.85 15.75 11.07
CA CYS A 486 9.00 16.46 12.01
C CYS A 486 7.56 16.57 11.47
N GLU A 487 7.14 15.62 10.66
CA GLU A 487 5.89 15.66 9.93
C GLU A 487 4.67 15.58 10.87
N TRP A 488 4.75 14.76 11.93
CA TRP A 488 3.63 14.45 12.82
C TRP A 488 3.80 15.05 14.22
N ALA A 489 4.35 16.26 14.28
CA ALA A 489 4.41 16.99 15.54
C ALA A 489 3.03 17.47 15.98
N VAL A 490 2.75 17.35 17.27
CA VAL A 490 1.47 17.72 17.89
C VAL A 490 1.67 18.72 19.02
N PRO A 491 0.78 19.75 19.19
CA PRO A 491 0.93 20.79 20.19
C PRO A 491 0.47 20.29 21.57
N ARG A 492 1.06 19.19 22.03
CA ARG A 492 0.87 18.63 23.36
C ARG A 492 2.10 17.85 23.81
N SER A 493 2.29 17.73 25.11
CA SER A 493 3.31 16.82 25.66
C SER A 493 2.82 15.40 25.63
N ILE A 494 3.61 14.47 25.09
CA ILE A 494 3.42 13.02 25.13
C ILE A 494 4.52 12.42 26.01
N PRO A 495 4.20 11.52 26.96
CA PRO A 495 5.21 10.80 27.73
C PRO A 495 6.21 10.08 26.82
N VAL A 496 7.48 10.15 27.15
CA VAL A 496 8.53 9.53 26.31
C VAL A 496 8.38 8.01 26.25
N GLU A 497 7.80 7.40 27.28
CA GLU A 497 7.50 5.98 27.33
C GLU A 497 6.47 5.59 26.25
N GLU A 498 5.46 6.43 26.00
CA GLU A 498 4.45 6.22 24.95
C GLU A 498 5.07 6.38 23.56
N LEU A 499 5.94 7.39 23.34
CA LEU A 499 6.69 7.56 22.09
C LEU A 499 7.65 6.39 21.83
N LEU A 500 8.34 5.92 22.87
CA LEU A 500 9.26 4.78 22.77
C LEU A 500 8.48 3.49 22.43
N PHE A 501 7.34 3.28 23.07
CA PHE A 501 6.49 2.12 22.80
C PHE A 501 5.94 2.16 21.37
N ARG A 502 5.49 3.33 20.90
CA ARG A 502 5.07 3.51 19.51
C ARG A 502 6.22 3.20 18.52
N SER A 503 7.40 3.72 18.79
CA SER A 503 8.59 3.46 17.97
C SER A 503 8.91 1.96 17.90
N LEU A 504 8.73 1.24 19.00
CA LEU A 504 8.89 -0.21 19.06
C LEU A 504 7.81 -0.95 18.27
N LEU A 505 6.55 -0.50 18.33
CA LEU A 505 5.48 -1.07 17.50
C LEU A 505 5.75 -0.89 16.01
N VAL A 506 6.12 0.32 15.59
CA VAL A 506 6.47 0.59 14.18
C VAL A 506 7.63 -0.31 13.73
N TYR A 507 8.67 -0.42 14.56
CA TYR A 507 9.84 -1.27 14.32
C TYR A 507 9.45 -2.76 14.11
N TYR A 508 8.46 -3.27 14.83
CA TYR A 508 7.95 -4.63 14.67
C TYR A 508 7.04 -4.80 13.45
N LEU A 509 6.26 -3.76 13.11
CA LEU A 509 5.38 -3.80 11.93
C LEU A 509 6.14 -3.83 10.61
N GLU A 510 7.33 -3.24 10.57
CA GLU A 510 8.19 -3.26 9.38
C GLU A 510 8.80 -4.65 9.11
N ASP A 511 9.19 -5.38 10.16
CA ASP A 511 9.64 -6.77 10.07
C ASP A 511 9.21 -7.57 11.31
N GLY A 512 8.21 -8.44 11.14
CA GLY A 512 7.66 -9.28 12.21
C GLY A 512 8.70 -10.18 12.90
N LYS A 513 9.79 -10.54 12.22
CA LYS A 513 10.90 -11.33 12.81
C LYS A 513 11.65 -10.58 13.92
N ARG A 514 11.61 -9.25 13.89
CA ARG A 514 12.20 -8.41 14.94
C ARG A 514 11.53 -8.68 16.29
N SER A 515 10.20 -8.81 16.29
CA SER A 515 9.41 -9.13 17.48
C SER A 515 9.77 -10.52 18.04
N GLU A 516 9.85 -11.54 17.19
CA GLU A 516 10.22 -12.91 17.58
C GLU A 516 11.62 -12.95 18.19
N ARG A 517 12.59 -12.29 17.56
CA ARG A 517 13.97 -12.22 18.07
C ARG A 517 14.10 -11.44 19.36
N CYS A 518 13.33 -10.35 19.54
CA CYS A 518 13.29 -9.63 20.80
C CYS A 518 12.74 -10.50 21.92
N GLU A 519 11.70 -11.29 21.66
CA GLU A 519 11.14 -12.22 22.65
C GLU A 519 12.16 -13.30 23.04
N GLU A 520 12.82 -13.92 22.05
CA GLU A 520 13.84 -14.94 22.29
C GLU A 520 15.04 -14.41 23.10
N LEU A 521 15.49 -13.19 22.79
CA LEU A 521 16.74 -12.65 23.32
C LEU A 521 16.56 -11.90 24.67
N ILE A 522 15.45 -11.20 24.84
CA ILE A 522 15.20 -10.27 25.94
C ILE A 522 14.01 -10.71 26.78
N GLY A 523 12.93 -11.17 26.14
CA GLY A 523 11.64 -11.46 26.73
C GLY A 523 10.73 -10.23 26.86
N ASN A 524 9.45 -10.38 26.53
CA ASN A 524 8.47 -9.29 26.48
C ASN A 524 8.31 -8.56 27.82
N GLU A 525 8.29 -9.27 28.94
CA GLU A 525 8.16 -8.66 30.27
C GLU A 525 9.33 -7.70 30.57
N ARG A 526 10.56 -8.13 30.26
CA ARG A 526 11.76 -7.31 30.46
C ARG A 526 11.78 -6.11 29.54
N LEU A 527 11.33 -6.30 28.30
CA LEU A 527 11.25 -5.23 27.30
C LEU A 527 10.23 -4.18 27.70
N LEU A 528 8.99 -4.56 28.03
CA LEU A 528 7.95 -3.63 28.51
C LEU A 528 8.39 -2.87 29.76
N LYS A 529 9.09 -3.52 30.67
CA LYS A 529 9.68 -2.87 31.84
C LYS A 529 10.76 -1.86 31.47
N ALA A 530 11.61 -2.16 30.48
CA ALA A 530 12.63 -1.23 29.99
C ALA A 530 12.01 -0.03 29.27
N VAL A 531 10.94 -0.24 28.50
CA VAL A 531 10.16 0.82 27.85
C VAL A 531 9.41 1.66 28.88
N GLY A 532 9.01 1.10 30.02
CA GLY A 532 8.29 1.79 31.10
C GLY A 532 6.77 1.79 30.93
N ILE A 533 6.22 0.91 30.09
CA ILE A 533 4.77 0.77 29.84
C ILE A 533 4.22 -0.44 30.60
N PRO A 534 3.20 -0.27 31.44
CA PRO A 534 2.46 -1.39 32.01
C PRO A 534 1.74 -2.19 30.92
N GLU A 535 1.71 -3.51 31.04
CA GLU A 535 1.07 -4.41 30.07
C GLU A 535 -0.39 -4.01 29.75
N LYS A 536 -1.16 -3.60 30.76
CA LYS A 536 -2.54 -3.11 30.58
C LYS A 536 -2.66 -1.89 29.65
N ASP A 537 -1.62 -1.06 29.54
CA ASP A 537 -1.62 0.15 28.70
C ASP A 537 -1.11 -0.15 27.29
N ALA A 538 -0.36 -1.25 27.10
CA ALA A 538 0.19 -1.63 25.80
C ALA A 538 -0.92 -1.85 24.75
N GLN A 539 -2.01 -2.52 25.12
CA GLN A 539 -3.15 -2.73 24.22
C GLN A 539 -3.86 -1.42 23.83
N ARG A 540 -4.00 -0.48 24.79
CA ARG A 540 -4.57 0.85 24.50
C ARG A 540 -3.71 1.59 23.48
N LEU A 541 -2.40 1.66 23.73
CA LEU A 541 -1.45 2.35 22.86
C LEU A 541 -1.37 1.71 21.45
N ALA A 542 -1.46 0.38 21.35
CA ALA A 542 -1.52 -0.30 20.06
C ALA A 542 -2.79 0.06 19.26
N ARG A 543 -3.93 0.24 19.92
CA ARG A 543 -5.17 0.72 19.27
C ARG A 543 -5.04 2.18 18.85
N GLU A 544 -4.47 3.04 19.67
CA GLU A 544 -4.21 4.45 19.34
C GLU A 544 -3.31 4.56 18.12
N GLU A 545 -2.30 3.68 17.96
CA GLU A 545 -1.50 3.61 16.74
C GLU A 545 -2.31 3.16 15.53
N GLN A 546 -3.17 2.16 15.66
CA GLN A 546 -4.07 1.74 14.57
C GLN A 546 -5.01 2.88 14.15
N ASP A 547 -5.55 3.63 15.10
CA ASP A 547 -6.42 4.78 14.80
C ASP A 547 -5.63 5.92 14.15
N PHE A 548 -4.38 6.13 14.55
CA PHE A 548 -3.49 7.08 13.88
C PHE A 548 -3.20 6.66 12.43
N GLN A 549 -2.88 5.39 12.18
CA GLN A 549 -2.67 4.88 10.83
C GLN A 549 -3.93 5.00 9.95
N LYS A 550 -5.12 4.72 10.51
CA LYS A 550 -6.39 4.95 9.81
C LYS A 550 -6.61 6.43 9.48
N HIS A 551 -6.22 7.33 10.37
CA HIS A 551 -6.28 8.77 10.12
C HIS A 551 -5.35 9.17 8.96
N VAL A 552 -4.10 8.69 8.97
CA VAL A 552 -3.11 8.98 7.91
C VAL A 552 -3.54 8.42 6.57
N THR A 553 -4.07 7.20 6.53
CA THR A 553 -4.51 6.57 5.27
C THR A 553 -5.88 7.05 4.80
N GLY A 554 -6.73 7.58 5.71
CA GLY A 554 -8.07 8.05 5.36
C GLY A 554 -8.99 7.01 4.72
N GLY A 555 -8.66 5.72 4.87
CA GLY A 555 -9.37 4.62 4.22
C GLY A 555 -9.05 4.47 2.72
N VAL A 556 -7.95 5.06 2.26
CA VAL A 556 -7.38 4.79 0.93
C VAL A 556 -6.97 3.32 0.87
N VAL A 557 -7.44 2.62 -0.15
CA VAL A 557 -7.05 1.25 -0.42
C VAL A 557 -5.65 1.27 -1.02
N SER A 558 -4.70 0.61 -0.37
CA SER A 558 -3.33 0.51 -0.88
C SER A 558 -3.30 -0.22 -2.23
N LEU A 559 -2.28 0.06 -3.04
CA LEU A 559 -2.10 -0.62 -4.33
C LEU A 559 -1.98 -2.15 -4.15
N GLY A 560 -1.39 -2.60 -3.04
CA GLY A 560 -1.29 -4.02 -2.68
C GLY A 560 -2.65 -4.66 -2.39
N GLU A 561 -3.50 -3.99 -1.61
CA GLU A 561 -4.87 -4.44 -1.32
C GLU A 561 -5.73 -4.43 -2.58
N PHE A 562 -5.60 -3.39 -3.41
CA PHE A 562 -6.31 -3.30 -4.69
C PHE A 562 -5.95 -4.48 -5.61
N ARG A 563 -4.65 -4.81 -5.73
CA ARG A 563 -4.17 -6.00 -6.47
C ARG A 563 -4.80 -7.29 -5.97
N ALA A 564 -4.93 -7.44 -4.65
CA ALA A 564 -5.55 -8.63 -4.07
C ALA A 564 -7.05 -8.77 -4.43
N GLN A 565 -7.73 -7.65 -4.68
CA GLN A 565 -9.15 -7.62 -5.05
C GLN A 565 -9.42 -7.90 -6.55
N MET A 566 -8.40 -7.83 -7.41
CA MET A 566 -8.55 -8.02 -8.86
C MET A 566 -8.72 -9.47 -9.31
N GLY A 567 -8.70 -10.43 -8.36
CA GLY A 567 -8.97 -11.85 -8.66
C GLY A 567 -7.83 -12.60 -9.35
N THR A 568 -6.71 -11.94 -9.68
CA THR A 568 -5.52 -12.62 -10.21
C THR A 568 -4.85 -13.47 -9.13
N GLN A 569 -4.46 -14.70 -9.48
CA GLN A 569 -3.90 -15.65 -8.54
C GLN A 569 -2.38 -15.65 -8.55
N VAL A 570 -1.79 -15.95 -7.39
CA VAL A 570 -0.37 -16.25 -7.25
C VAL A 570 -0.21 -17.74 -7.05
N ILE A 571 0.29 -18.42 -8.08
CA ILE A 571 0.42 -19.88 -8.12
C ILE A 571 1.82 -20.25 -7.63
N LYS A 572 1.90 -20.95 -6.48
CA LYS A 572 3.15 -21.50 -5.96
C LYS A 572 3.30 -22.97 -6.35
N PRO A 573 4.39 -23.38 -7.03
CA PRO A 573 4.69 -24.78 -7.23
C PRO A 573 4.77 -25.53 -5.88
N ALA A 574 4.13 -26.68 -5.78
CA ALA A 574 4.05 -27.45 -4.52
C ALA A 574 5.41 -27.77 -3.87
N GLN A 575 6.48 -27.82 -4.69
CA GLN A 575 7.86 -28.07 -4.26
C GLN A 575 8.51 -26.85 -3.56
N LEU A 576 7.93 -25.66 -3.68
CA LEU A 576 8.45 -24.41 -3.12
C LEU A 576 7.66 -23.94 -1.88
N GLN A 577 6.72 -24.74 -1.41
CA GLN A 577 6.08 -24.52 -0.12
C GLN A 577 7.08 -24.85 1.00
N THR A 578 7.44 -23.83 1.77
CA THR A 578 8.23 -24.02 2.99
C THR A 578 7.43 -24.84 4.01
N GLU A 579 8.09 -25.46 5.00
CA GLU A 579 7.39 -26.15 6.09
C GLU A 579 6.48 -25.18 6.86
N GLU A 580 6.81 -23.90 6.93
CA GLU A 580 5.96 -22.85 7.51
C GLU A 580 4.69 -22.63 6.67
N GLU A 581 4.80 -22.62 5.34
CA GLU A 581 3.64 -22.49 4.43
C GLU A 581 2.77 -23.75 4.45
N LYS A 582 3.37 -24.92 4.58
CA LYS A 582 2.63 -26.17 4.80
C LYS A 582 1.94 -26.19 6.16
N ASN A 583 2.59 -25.63 7.17
CA ASN A 583 2.02 -25.50 8.49
C ASN A 583 0.92 -24.42 8.51
N ALA A 584 1.13 -23.28 7.83
CA ALA A 584 0.09 -22.26 7.64
C ALA A 584 -1.11 -22.81 6.85
N ALA A 585 -0.88 -23.60 5.81
CA ALA A 585 -1.95 -24.28 5.08
C ALA A 585 -2.69 -25.30 5.95
N LYS A 586 -1.95 -26.04 6.82
CA LYS A 586 -2.56 -26.94 7.81
C LYS A 586 -3.33 -26.18 8.87
N GLU A 587 -2.80 -25.03 9.32
CA GLU A 587 -3.47 -24.15 10.28
C GLU A 587 -4.74 -23.54 9.67
N LEU A 588 -4.67 -23.12 8.40
CA LEU A 588 -5.86 -22.65 7.66
C LEU A 588 -6.92 -23.74 7.53
N LEU A 589 -6.50 -24.96 7.18
CA LEU A 589 -7.41 -26.13 7.14
C LEU A 589 -7.95 -26.46 8.52
N LYS A 590 -7.17 -26.24 9.59
CA LYS A 590 -7.62 -26.40 10.96
C LYS A 590 -8.60 -25.31 11.35
N GLN A 591 -8.34 -24.05 10.99
CA GLN A 591 -9.28 -22.95 11.19
C GLN A 591 -10.59 -23.16 10.41
N GLU A 592 -10.51 -23.57 9.15
CA GLU A 592 -11.71 -23.96 8.38
C GLU A 592 -12.46 -25.13 9.03
N HIS A 593 -11.76 -26.06 9.65
CA HIS A 593 -12.38 -27.17 10.37
C HIS A 593 -13.00 -26.68 11.70
N GLU A 594 -12.34 -25.78 12.42
CA GLU A 594 -12.85 -25.14 13.63
C GLU A 594 -14.07 -24.27 13.31
N GLU A 595 -14.03 -23.46 12.25
CA GLU A 595 -15.19 -22.69 11.76
C GLU A 595 -16.36 -23.60 11.37
N LYS A 596 -16.09 -24.73 10.74
CA LYS A 596 -17.11 -25.74 10.45
C LYS A 596 -17.64 -26.40 11.73
N GLN A 597 -16.82 -26.63 12.74
CA GLN A 597 -17.26 -27.11 14.05
C GLN A 597 -18.12 -26.07 14.77
N GLU A 598 -17.77 -24.80 14.76
CA GLU A 598 -18.57 -23.73 15.36
C GLU A 598 -19.94 -23.59 14.69
N LEU A 599 -20.00 -23.75 13.35
CA LEU A 599 -21.24 -23.80 12.60
C LEU A 599 -22.07 -25.06 12.87
N ASN A 600 -21.42 -26.16 13.25
CA ASN A 600 -22.08 -27.44 13.57
C ASN A 600 -22.44 -27.59 15.04
N SER A 601 -22.12 -26.63 15.85
CA SER A 601 -22.44 -26.63 17.29
C SER A 601 -23.88 -26.19 17.50
N ILE A 602 -24.84 -27.06 17.11
CA ILE A 602 -26.26 -26.82 17.29
C ILE A 602 -26.68 -27.28 18.69
N GLN A 603 -27.27 -26.37 19.47
CA GLN A 603 -27.77 -26.67 20.80
C GLN A 603 -29.29 -26.47 20.86
N VAL A 604 -29.94 -27.35 21.53
CA VAL A 604 -31.41 -27.35 21.70
C VAL A 604 -31.73 -27.20 23.20
N TYR A 605 -32.61 -26.26 23.51
CA TYR A 605 -33.06 -25.97 24.86
C TYR A 605 -34.58 -26.13 24.95
N TYR A 606 -35.04 -26.63 26.08
CA TYR A 606 -36.45 -26.65 26.45
C TYR A 606 -36.72 -25.72 27.58
N ASP A 607 -37.89 -25.15 27.65
CA ASP A 607 -38.40 -24.43 28.81
C ASP A 607 -39.68 -25.09 29.29
N THR A 608 -39.60 -25.69 30.45
CA THR A 608 -40.75 -26.33 31.12
C THR A 608 -41.53 -25.36 32.03
N GLY A 609 -41.21 -24.02 31.97
CA GLY A 609 -41.85 -22.97 32.73
C GLY A 609 -40.92 -22.27 33.71
N ARG A 610 -39.59 -22.59 33.72
CA ARG A 610 -38.56 -22.01 34.56
C ARG A 610 -37.60 -21.13 33.79
N GLY A 611 -37.77 -21.00 32.48
CA GLY A 611 -36.82 -20.35 31.57
C GLY A 611 -35.84 -21.36 30.96
N PHE A 612 -35.10 -20.94 29.92
CA PHE A 612 -34.07 -21.78 29.33
C PHE A 612 -32.87 -21.94 30.24
N SER A 613 -32.34 -23.13 30.38
CA SER A 613 -31.16 -23.46 31.19
C SER A 613 -30.31 -24.53 30.54
N GLU A 614 -29.01 -24.60 30.87
CA GLU A 614 -28.10 -25.64 30.40
C GLU A 614 -28.52 -27.04 30.86
N GLU A 615 -29.22 -27.16 32.00
CA GLU A 615 -29.72 -28.43 32.53
C GLU A 615 -30.85 -29.00 31.70
N GLU A 616 -31.61 -28.18 30.98
CA GLU A 616 -32.68 -28.54 30.05
C GLU A 616 -32.22 -28.32 28.58
N SER A 617 -30.97 -28.66 28.29
CA SER A 617 -30.41 -28.56 26.94
C SER A 617 -29.59 -29.78 26.51
N TYR A 618 -29.37 -29.92 25.23
CA TYR A 618 -28.46 -30.92 24.67
C TYR A 618 -27.88 -30.45 23.34
N TRP A 619 -26.71 -30.97 22.99
CA TRP A 619 -26.06 -30.75 21.74
C TRP A 619 -26.50 -31.77 20.69
N VAL A 620 -26.83 -31.27 19.51
CA VAL A 620 -27.09 -32.11 18.34
C VAL A 620 -25.73 -32.55 17.78
N GLY A 621 -25.46 -33.86 17.76
CA GLY A 621 -24.19 -34.40 17.25
C GLY A 621 -23.97 -34.08 15.76
N GLU A 622 -22.71 -34.23 15.30
CA GLU A 622 -22.26 -33.89 13.96
C GLU A 622 -23.14 -34.49 12.86
N GLN A 623 -23.85 -33.66 12.09
CA GLN A 623 -24.68 -34.05 10.97
C GLN A 623 -24.47 -33.16 9.74
N TYR A 624 -23.29 -32.57 9.58
CA TYR A 624 -23.00 -31.68 8.46
C TYR A 624 -22.95 -32.46 7.14
N GLN A 625 -23.85 -32.11 6.23
CA GLN A 625 -23.82 -32.59 4.86
C GLN A 625 -23.17 -31.58 3.92
N GLU A 626 -22.75 -31.99 2.73
CA GLU A 626 -22.19 -31.10 1.70
C GLU A 626 -23.11 -29.89 1.45
N GLU A 627 -22.56 -28.73 1.07
CA GLU A 627 -23.26 -27.46 0.76
C GLU A 627 -23.91 -26.74 1.96
N GLY A 628 -23.46 -26.97 3.19
CA GLY A 628 -23.94 -26.22 4.35
C GLY A 628 -25.36 -26.62 4.81
N LEU A 629 -25.85 -27.78 4.40
CA LEU A 629 -27.14 -28.33 4.83
C LEU A 629 -26.93 -29.17 6.08
N VAL A 630 -27.80 -28.95 7.09
CA VAL A 630 -27.87 -29.75 8.32
C VAL A 630 -29.32 -30.17 8.52
N THR A 631 -29.57 -31.48 8.71
CA THR A 631 -30.89 -32.00 9.06
C THR A 631 -30.80 -32.72 10.40
N PHE A 632 -31.65 -32.37 11.33
CA PHE A 632 -31.74 -33.01 12.65
C PHE A 632 -33.18 -33.05 13.15
N THR A 633 -33.46 -33.99 14.04
CA THR A 633 -34.77 -34.19 14.68
C THR A 633 -34.67 -33.87 16.16
N VAL A 634 -35.62 -33.11 16.65
CA VAL A 634 -35.79 -32.71 18.03
C VAL A 634 -37.09 -33.35 18.56
N THR A 635 -37.01 -34.26 19.50
CA THR A 635 -38.21 -34.78 20.20
C THR A 635 -38.64 -33.77 21.26
N VAL A 636 -39.77 -33.12 21.05
CA VAL A 636 -40.33 -32.08 21.91
C VAL A 636 -41.24 -32.69 22.96
N PRO A 637 -40.84 -32.66 24.25
CA PRO A 637 -41.62 -33.26 25.32
C PRO A 637 -42.94 -32.53 25.59
N GLU A 638 -43.92 -33.23 26.14
CA GLU A 638 -45.27 -32.72 26.39
C GLU A 638 -45.29 -31.51 27.34
N GLU A 639 -44.43 -31.52 28.34
CA GLU A 639 -44.30 -30.45 29.35
C GLU A 639 -43.59 -29.17 28.86
N ALA A 640 -42.91 -29.22 27.73
CA ALA A 640 -42.20 -28.06 27.23
C ALA A 640 -43.17 -26.97 26.73
N GLN A 641 -42.96 -25.75 27.21
CA GLN A 641 -43.72 -24.54 26.86
C GLN A 641 -43.08 -23.75 25.73
N ARG A 642 -41.71 -23.72 25.67
CA ARG A 642 -40.91 -23.10 24.63
C ARG A 642 -39.77 -24.01 24.21
N LEU A 643 -39.40 -23.86 22.94
CA LEU A 643 -38.23 -24.49 22.35
C LEU A 643 -37.29 -23.38 21.86
N ARG A 644 -36.01 -23.50 22.14
CA ARG A 644 -34.96 -22.68 21.55
C ARG A 644 -33.95 -23.60 20.86
N VAL A 645 -33.57 -23.22 19.67
CA VAL A 645 -32.48 -23.83 18.92
C VAL A 645 -31.45 -22.78 18.60
N ASP A 646 -30.23 -22.98 19.09
CA ASP A 646 -29.08 -22.17 18.77
C ASP A 646 -28.35 -22.86 17.61
N PRO A 647 -28.42 -22.29 16.40
CA PRO A 647 -27.94 -22.99 15.19
C PRO A 647 -26.42 -23.08 15.10
N ALA A 648 -25.68 -22.23 15.83
CA ALA A 648 -24.23 -22.15 15.84
C ALA A 648 -23.75 -21.42 17.08
N ILE A 649 -22.45 -21.42 17.35
CA ILE A 649 -21.78 -20.61 18.38
C ILE A 649 -20.97 -19.46 17.78
N CYS A 650 -21.26 -19.06 16.55
CA CYS A 650 -20.60 -18.00 15.81
C CYS A 650 -21.61 -17.16 15.01
N PRO A 651 -21.24 -15.96 14.55
CA PRO A 651 -22.06 -15.21 13.61
C PRO A 651 -22.31 -16.01 12.33
N CYS A 652 -23.59 -16.10 11.91
CA CYS A 652 -23.95 -16.97 10.80
C CYS A 652 -25.17 -16.47 10.02
N VAL A 653 -25.35 -17.04 8.85
CA VAL A 653 -26.55 -16.90 8.04
C VAL A 653 -27.27 -18.24 8.02
N VAL A 654 -28.55 -18.25 8.38
CA VAL A 654 -29.37 -19.45 8.46
C VAL A 654 -30.60 -19.31 7.57
N LEU A 655 -30.89 -20.34 6.80
CA LEU A 655 -32.16 -20.49 6.07
C LEU A 655 -32.82 -21.80 6.43
N ILE A 656 -34.02 -21.74 6.98
CA ILE A 656 -34.82 -22.95 7.25
C ILE A 656 -35.33 -23.50 5.91
N ARG A 657 -34.69 -24.54 5.37
CA ARG A 657 -35.03 -25.16 4.09
C ARG A 657 -36.28 -26.05 4.21
N ASN A 658 -36.33 -26.81 5.27
CA ASN A 658 -37.47 -27.68 5.54
C ASN A 658 -37.78 -27.74 7.04
N ALA A 659 -39.04 -27.99 7.37
CA ALA A 659 -39.48 -28.22 8.74
C ALA A 659 -40.67 -29.18 8.71
N ARG A 660 -40.53 -30.31 9.40
CA ARG A 660 -41.58 -31.33 9.52
C ARG A 660 -41.92 -31.58 10.97
N ILE A 661 -43.19 -31.91 11.22
CA ILE A 661 -43.62 -32.39 12.53
C ILE A 661 -44.26 -33.73 12.30
N ASN A 662 -43.81 -34.79 12.98
CA ASN A 662 -44.23 -36.16 12.81
C ASN A 662 -44.29 -36.54 11.30
N GLU A 663 -43.19 -36.28 10.61
CA GLU A 663 -42.99 -36.52 9.17
C GLU A 663 -43.78 -35.61 8.20
N ALA A 664 -44.75 -34.82 8.66
CA ALA A 664 -45.55 -33.92 7.83
C ALA A 664 -44.93 -32.49 7.74
N GLU A 665 -44.82 -31.94 6.51
CA GLU A 665 -44.30 -30.58 6.31
C GLU A 665 -45.17 -29.53 7.04
N GLN A 666 -44.57 -28.68 7.84
CA GLN A 666 -45.22 -27.66 8.67
C GLN A 666 -44.73 -26.23 8.40
N LYS A 667 -45.49 -25.52 7.56
CA LYS A 667 -45.21 -24.09 7.30
C LYS A 667 -45.33 -23.21 8.56
N ALA A 668 -46.05 -23.69 9.59
CA ALA A 668 -46.23 -23.00 10.86
C ALA A 668 -44.87 -22.79 11.61
N VAL A 669 -43.93 -23.73 11.51
CA VAL A 669 -42.60 -23.67 12.13
C VAL A 669 -41.87 -22.45 11.64
N ARG A 670 -41.78 -22.19 10.33
CA ARG A 670 -41.10 -21.03 9.74
C ARG A 670 -41.82 -19.70 10.06
N ARG A 671 -43.11 -19.70 10.25
CA ARG A 671 -43.93 -18.49 10.50
C ARG A 671 -43.96 -18.07 11.96
N LEU A 672 -43.76 -18.99 12.88
CA LEU A 672 -43.85 -18.75 14.31
C LEU A 672 -42.49 -18.59 14.99
N VAL A 673 -41.40 -18.81 14.25
CA VAL A 673 -40.05 -18.64 14.79
C VAL A 673 -39.80 -17.18 15.19
N ARG A 674 -39.25 -16.98 16.39
CA ARG A 674 -38.66 -15.70 16.84
C ARG A 674 -37.17 -15.87 16.83
N VAL A 675 -36.45 -14.84 16.39
CA VAL A 675 -35.00 -14.90 16.26
C VAL A 675 -34.37 -13.63 16.84
N ASN A 676 -33.17 -13.73 17.37
CA ASN A 676 -32.39 -12.56 17.74
C ASN A 676 -31.56 -11.99 16.56
N GLY A 677 -31.70 -12.59 15.36
CA GLY A 677 -31.12 -12.12 14.09
C GLY A 677 -32.07 -11.26 13.25
N ARG A 678 -31.67 -10.91 12.04
CA ARG A 678 -32.46 -10.14 11.06
C ARG A 678 -33.01 -11.03 9.95
N HIS A 679 -34.31 -10.92 9.69
CA HIS A 679 -34.95 -11.56 8.54
C HIS A 679 -34.73 -10.75 7.26
N TYR A 680 -34.42 -11.44 6.18
CA TYR A 680 -34.34 -10.89 4.83
C TYR A 680 -35.45 -11.41 3.92
N THR A 681 -35.69 -10.70 2.81
CA THR A 681 -36.80 -11.00 1.89
C THR A 681 -36.71 -12.37 1.21
N ASN A 682 -35.50 -12.92 1.08
CA ASN A 682 -35.26 -14.27 0.57
C ASN A 682 -35.52 -15.39 1.61
N GLY A 683 -35.91 -15.01 2.84
CA GLY A 683 -36.16 -15.94 3.95
C GLY A 683 -34.93 -16.29 4.77
N SER A 684 -33.75 -15.75 4.46
CA SER A 684 -32.56 -15.93 5.29
C SER A 684 -32.64 -15.11 6.57
N ILE A 685 -31.97 -15.61 7.61
CA ILE A 685 -31.81 -14.97 8.91
C ILE A 685 -30.34 -14.74 9.10
N VAL A 686 -29.94 -13.49 9.32
CA VAL A 686 -28.54 -13.11 9.56
C VAL A 686 -28.33 -12.82 11.03
N TYR A 687 -27.40 -13.52 11.64
CA TYR A 687 -26.98 -13.34 13.03
C TYR A 687 -25.59 -12.72 13.05
N THR A 688 -25.47 -11.55 13.67
CA THR A 688 -24.22 -10.84 13.90
C THR A 688 -23.64 -11.12 15.30
N THR A 689 -24.37 -11.86 16.13
CA THR A 689 -23.99 -12.25 17.49
C THR A 689 -23.30 -13.61 17.54
N MET A 690 -22.51 -13.84 18.59
CA MET A 690 -21.91 -15.14 18.93
C MET A 690 -22.91 -16.11 19.57
N ASP A 691 -24.14 -15.67 19.85
CA ASP A 691 -25.23 -16.45 20.45
C ASP A 691 -26.48 -16.34 19.57
N PRO A 692 -26.47 -16.92 18.34
CA PRO A 692 -27.63 -16.93 17.44
C PRO A 692 -28.73 -17.83 18.00
N SER A 693 -29.99 -17.38 18.00
CA SER A 693 -31.09 -18.20 18.52
C SER A 693 -32.38 -18.13 17.71
N MET A 694 -33.06 -19.24 17.68
CA MET A 694 -34.39 -19.43 17.10
C MET A 694 -35.33 -20.00 18.17
N GLU A 695 -36.42 -19.30 18.47
CA GLU A 695 -37.34 -19.68 19.53
C GLU A 695 -38.76 -19.91 19.01
N TRP A 696 -39.46 -20.89 19.58
CA TRP A 696 -40.86 -21.18 19.32
C TRP A 696 -41.67 -21.24 20.62
N ASP A 697 -42.83 -20.60 20.59
CA ASP A 697 -43.90 -20.77 21.57
C ASP A 697 -44.63 -22.07 21.21
N LEU A 698 -44.42 -23.12 21.99
CA LEU A 698 -44.91 -24.47 21.68
C LEU A 698 -46.43 -24.58 21.80
N LYS A 699 -47.07 -23.81 22.65
CA LYS A 699 -48.54 -23.76 22.69
C LYS A 699 -49.16 -23.25 21.38
N LYS A 700 -48.55 -22.22 20.83
CA LYS A 700 -48.98 -21.70 19.52
C LYS A 700 -48.65 -22.66 18.38
N LEU A 701 -47.46 -23.28 18.44
CA LEU A 701 -47.02 -24.24 17.44
C LEU A 701 -47.92 -25.48 17.41
N ARG A 702 -48.17 -26.10 18.59
CA ARG A 702 -49.10 -27.26 18.71
C ARG A 702 -50.46 -26.95 18.13
N ARG A 703 -51.07 -25.82 18.53
CA ARG A 703 -52.39 -25.41 18.00
C ARG A 703 -52.40 -25.23 16.49
N LYS A 704 -51.33 -24.67 15.88
CA LYS A 704 -51.23 -24.43 14.44
C LYS A 704 -50.89 -25.67 13.63
N ALA A 705 -50.19 -26.62 14.23
CA ALA A 705 -49.80 -27.89 13.65
C ALA A 705 -50.84 -29.00 13.88
N GLY A 706 -51.87 -28.74 14.71
CA GLY A 706 -52.92 -29.72 15.02
C GLY A 706 -52.46 -30.85 15.94
N ILE A 707 -51.47 -30.57 16.81
CA ILE A 707 -50.92 -31.53 17.78
C ILE A 707 -51.76 -31.44 19.07
N PRO A 708 -52.25 -32.57 19.63
CA PRO A 708 -52.96 -32.57 20.91
C PRO A 708 -52.10 -32.03 22.07
N GLU A 709 -52.75 -31.45 23.09
CA GLU A 709 -52.07 -31.11 24.35
C GLU A 709 -51.76 -32.41 25.11
N GLY A 710 -50.55 -32.53 25.68
CA GLY A 710 -50.11 -33.68 26.44
C GLY A 710 -49.51 -34.82 25.60
N GLU A 711 -49.07 -34.55 24.37
CA GLU A 711 -48.36 -35.52 23.54
C GLU A 711 -46.98 -34.99 23.14
N ASP A 712 -45.96 -35.83 23.21
CA ASP A 712 -44.67 -35.58 22.59
C ASP A 712 -44.79 -35.50 21.07
N PHE A 713 -43.89 -34.77 20.42
CA PHE A 713 -43.82 -34.79 18.95
C PHE A 713 -42.39 -34.59 18.44
N ASP A 714 -42.10 -35.10 17.29
CA ASP A 714 -40.83 -34.94 16.61
C ASP A 714 -40.88 -33.75 15.65
N LEU A 715 -39.92 -32.82 15.83
CA LEU A 715 -39.68 -31.70 14.96
C LEU A 715 -38.35 -31.92 14.18
N GLU A 716 -38.48 -32.24 12.88
CA GLU A 716 -37.35 -32.31 11.97
C GLU A 716 -37.10 -30.93 11.35
N LEU A 717 -35.87 -30.44 11.46
CA LEU A 717 -35.42 -29.20 10.84
C LEU A 717 -34.30 -29.47 9.86
N THR A 718 -34.42 -28.90 8.66
CA THR A 718 -33.31 -28.81 7.68
C THR A 718 -32.92 -27.37 7.55
N LEU A 719 -31.72 -27.04 8.01
CA LEU A 719 -31.12 -25.71 7.95
C LEU A 719 -30.05 -25.68 6.86
N GLN A 720 -30.00 -24.61 6.09
CA GLN A 720 -28.83 -24.26 5.30
C GLN A 720 -28.10 -23.14 6.02
N MET A 721 -26.83 -23.34 6.29
CA MET A 721 -26.03 -22.45 7.14
C MET A 721 -24.74 -22.06 6.45
N ALA A 722 -24.28 -20.83 6.71
CA ALA A 722 -22.99 -20.32 6.29
C ALA A 722 -22.42 -19.41 7.38
N GLY A 723 -21.13 -19.47 7.64
CA GLY A 723 -20.44 -18.55 8.54
C GLY A 723 -20.53 -17.10 8.04
N LEU A 724 -20.65 -16.16 8.96
CA LEU A 724 -20.56 -14.74 8.67
C LEU A 724 -19.22 -14.24 9.22
N PRO A 725 -18.28 -13.78 8.35
CA PRO A 725 -17.00 -13.27 8.81
C PRO A 725 -17.16 -12.19 9.89
N SER A 726 -16.35 -12.24 10.93
CA SER A 726 -16.43 -11.33 12.09
C SER A 726 -16.36 -9.85 11.68
N THR A 727 -15.56 -9.52 10.68
CA THR A 727 -15.47 -8.17 10.10
C THR A 727 -16.78 -7.72 9.46
N MET A 728 -17.49 -8.64 8.80
CA MET A 728 -18.77 -8.35 8.17
C MET A 728 -19.89 -8.24 9.21
N ALA A 729 -19.86 -9.09 10.24
CA ALA A 729 -20.79 -9.02 11.37
C ALA A 729 -20.68 -7.69 12.09
N GLN A 730 -19.45 -7.24 12.39
CA GLN A 730 -19.18 -5.95 13.03
C GLN A 730 -19.66 -4.78 12.16
N ALA A 731 -19.33 -4.77 10.87
CA ALA A 731 -19.77 -3.73 9.94
C ALA A 731 -21.30 -3.64 9.80
N MET A 732 -22.03 -4.74 9.99
CA MET A 732 -23.49 -4.77 10.00
C MET A 732 -24.08 -4.28 11.33
N GLU A 733 -23.35 -4.37 12.43
CA GLU A 733 -23.74 -3.82 13.74
C GLU A 733 -23.46 -2.31 13.82
N ASP A 734 -22.34 -1.84 13.31
CA ASP A 734 -21.95 -0.43 13.31
C ASP A 734 -22.89 0.46 12.45
N ARG A 735 -23.66 -0.15 11.55
CA ARG A 735 -24.72 0.53 10.76
C ARG A 735 -26.09 0.54 11.45
N ARG A 736 -26.17 0.11 12.70
CA ARG A 736 -27.35 0.25 13.57
C ARG A 736 -27.35 1.56 14.31
#